data_bbf068149f008d33e934a87e9a3a206f
#
_entry.id   bbf068149f008d33e934a87e9a3a206f
#
_cell.length_a   1.000
_cell.length_b   1.000
_cell.length_c   1.000
_cell.angle_alpha   90.00
_cell.angle_beta   90.00
_cell.angle_gamma   90.00
#
_symmetry.space_group_name_H-M   'P 1'
#
loop_
_entity.id
_entity.type
_entity.pdbx_description
1 polymer ?
#
loop_
_entity_poly.entity_id
_entity_poly.type
_entity_poly.pdbx_seq_one_letter_code
_entity_poly.pdbx_strand_id
1 'polypeptide(L)'
;VALRRHLHRTPREDFPVWIGMTVAGGSSIRRGDGVRNGRHFAPASLDASLSEDKATLLFVAGDTEDATLTALKDVAGRVSESISLRKARMERILNESHFRSSNERFDNALAWAKLSINSLIMRQGKRGIFAGLPWFSNYWGRDTFISLPGATLVTGNFDDAREILESFAAWQMTDPTSPNEGRIPNLVTTTSTSYNTTDGTPWFTLGVFDYVKYSGDTAFARKMFPVLRLAIEGALRHRVDKEKFLTHGDAESWMDAVGQEGPWSPRGNRANDIQALWYRQLLVSTAFAEALGDRATAERWHAIAQELLYNFQERFVDPDSNIIYDHLNIDGTPDPSSRPNQLFALDIVAETDIRQRIFGTITKSLVYEHGVASLSQDDPKFHPYHHHEPYYVQDAAYHNGIVWTWLAGAWIKSAVEFGQPNLAYRVTENMVGQILERGAVGTLSELLDAAPHPGEIQPRLSGTFSQAWSLAEFIRVAYHSYLGVSVDAPNNQLWLIPQLPHRLNAATFDVAIGRTRVRISYEGEGMKGRIVVRSLKQDTPLSVNFGWPFANARGRSGSFLLRPGKTVDIALTEASANTTSDDPTINVESEVQFLSQFRALASLDLARPHVRPNLQSLKGPGYPLLSNKDIQRPLHNGHTVVERSDTIGDDRGPGSYAYPTTPHLKPGSLDLTNFRVATDDSVVQFDFQFRTLSDPGWHPEYGFQLTYIAVAIDTDHKAGSGNRDIGHNARYRLPADRAYERIVYIGGGVRIEDRGSVLAEYLPVLGDEHRPLGTASTGTISFSLPTQYFGGRPDTWRFTVLVGAQDDHGGAGIGDFRSVEAQAGEWNGGGRRSPEDSNVYDVLVTQAEHAHKK
;
A
#
# COMPACT_ATOMS: atom_id res chain seq x y z
N VAL A 1 35.02 12.10 -1.30
CA VAL A 1 34.89 12.15 0.16
C VAL A 1 33.85 11.15 0.56
N ALA A 2 34.19 10.24 1.45
CA ALA A 2 33.24 9.31 2.01
C ALA A 2 32.64 9.92 3.30
N LEU A 3 31.32 9.96 3.37
CA LEU A 3 30.57 10.44 4.53
C LEU A 3 29.95 9.24 5.22
N ARG A 4 30.28 9.04 6.49
CA ARG A 4 29.69 7.97 7.29
C ARG A 4 28.33 8.40 7.78
N ARG A 5 27.30 7.61 7.48
CA ARG A 5 25.96 7.72 8.06
C ARG A 5 25.76 6.55 9.00
N HIS A 6 25.55 6.85 10.27
CA HIS A 6 25.07 5.86 11.23
C HIS A 6 23.54 5.78 11.11
N LEU A 7 23.04 4.64 10.69
CA LEU A 7 21.62 4.30 10.84
C LEU A 7 21.53 3.52 12.16
N HIS A 8 21.09 4.19 13.22
CA HIS A 8 20.74 3.51 14.47
C HIS A 8 19.43 2.79 14.25
N ARG A 9 19.46 1.47 14.08
CA ARG A 9 18.25 0.65 13.99
C ARG A 9 17.76 0.17 15.34
N THR A 10 18.67 -0.10 16.26
CA THR A 10 18.39 -0.43 17.66
C THR A 10 19.66 -0.19 18.47
N PRO A 11 19.62 -0.22 19.82
CA PRO A 11 20.84 -0.22 20.64
C PRO A 11 21.80 -1.39 20.35
N ARG A 12 21.34 -2.40 19.57
CA ARG A 12 22.12 -3.62 19.28
C ARG A 12 22.66 -3.67 17.85
N GLU A 13 22.19 -2.81 16.94
CA GLU A 13 22.59 -2.85 15.53
C GLU A 13 22.95 -1.45 15.03
N ASP A 14 24.24 -1.15 15.09
CA ASP A 14 24.78 0.02 14.40
C ASP A 14 25.10 -0.40 12.95
N PHE A 15 24.30 0.10 12.01
CA PHE A 15 24.52 -0.12 10.58
C PHE A 15 25.21 1.10 9.99
N PRO A 16 26.55 1.14 9.96
CA PRO A 16 27.28 2.22 9.34
C PRO A 16 27.14 2.10 7.82
N VAL A 17 26.43 3.02 7.21
CA VAL A 17 26.42 3.20 5.75
C VAL A 17 27.36 4.36 5.42
N TRP A 18 28.36 4.10 4.62
CA TRP A 18 29.24 5.11 4.06
C TRP A 18 28.67 5.59 2.73
N ILE A 19 28.55 6.90 2.56
CA ILE A 19 28.13 7.51 1.30
C ILE A 19 29.34 8.24 0.71
N GLY A 20 29.75 7.81 -0.48
CA GLY A 20 30.75 8.47 -1.30
C GLY A 20 30.10 9.39 -2.33
N MET A 21 30.62 10.58 -2.51
CA MET A 21 30.11 11.57 -3.45
C MET A 21 31.28 12.26 -4.18
N THR A 22 31.16 12.42 -5.52
CA THR A 22 32.13 13.20 -6.31
C THR A 22 31.46 13.72 -7.59
N VAL A 23 32.15 14.64 -8.30
CA VAL A 23 31.78 15.11 -9.63
C VAL A 23 32.84 14.65 -10.63
N ALA A 24 32.42 14.06 -11.72
CA ALA A 24 33.33 13.71 -12.81
C ALA A 24 33.92 15.02 -13.44
N GLY A 25 35.26 15.09 -13.56
CA GLY A 25 35.94 16.26 -14.07
C GLY A 25 36.61 17.15 -13.02
N GLY A 26 36.50 16.82 -11.73
CA GLY A 26 37.16 17.52 -10.64
C GLY A 26 36.20 18.39 -9.81
N SER A 27 36.40 18.41 -8.51
CA SER A 27 35.59 19.21 -7.59
C SER A 27 36.37 19.47 -6.29
N SER A 28 36.05 20.59 -5.65
CA SER A 28 36.44 20.84 -4.27
C SER A 28 35.29 20.49 -3.33
N ILE A 29 35.62 20.04 -2.12
CA ILE A 29 34.61 19.63 -1.12
C ILE A 29 34.83 20.47 0.12
N ARG A 30 33.75 21.09 0.58
CA ARG A 30 33.70 21.72 1.89
C ARG A 30 32.91 20.83 2.85
N ARG A 31 33.42 20.68 4.06
CA ARG A 31 32.59 20.08 5.13
C ARG A 31 31.44 21.01 5.41
N GLY A 32 30.25 20.45 5.58
CA GLY A 32 29.07 21.20 5.98
C GLY A 32 29.14 21.60 7.44
N ASP A 33 28.52 22.71 7.77
CA ASP A 33 28.49 23.28 9.10
C ASP A 33 27.44 22.64 10.03
N GLY A 34 26.81 21.54 9.58
CA GLY A 34 25.73 20.87 10.28
C GLY A 34 24.35 21.34 9.85
N VAL A 35 23.47 21.60 10.80
CA VAL A 35 22.05 21.89 10.59
C VAL A 35 21.83 23.20 9.85
N ARG A 36 21.20 23.16 8.69
CA ARG A 36 20.66 24.35 8.01
C ARG A 36 19.14 24.40 8.20
N ASN A 37 18.62 25.51 8.68
CA ASN A 37 17.20 25.83 8.89
C ASN A 37 16.45 24.87 9.85
N GLY A 38 17.15 24.30 10.85
CA GLY A 38 16.52 23.42 11.87
C GLY A 38 16.01 22.07 11.38
N ARG A 39 15.88 21.85 10.06
CA ARG A 39 15.26 20.64 9.47
C ARG A 39 16.19 19.80 8.61
N HIS A 40 17.27 20.38 8.09
CA HIS A 40 18.15 19.70 7.14
C HIS A 40 19.58 19.66 7.63
N PHE A 41 20.12 18.45 7.76
CA PHE A 41 21.53 18.24 8.06
C PHE A 41 22.32 18.13 6.76
N ALA A 42 23.26 19.09 6.54
CA ALA A 42 24.16 19.08 5.40
C ALA A 42 25.58 18.70 5.88
N PRO A 43 25.97 17.42 5.88
CA PRO A 43 27.28 16.99 6.38
C PRO A 43 28.44 17.47 5.51
N ALA A 44 28.18 17.77 4.25
CA ALA A 44 29.14 18.34 3.31
C ALA A 44 28.45 19.06 2.16
N SER A 45 29.13 20.01 1.54
CA SER A 45 28.80 20.58 0.24
C SER A 45 29.90 20.27 -0.77
N LEU A 46 29.48 20.04 -2.00
CA LEU A 46 30.35 19.78 -3.14
C LEU A 46 30.27 20.96 -4.09
N ASP A 47 31.40 21.68 -4.23
CA ASP A 47 31.53 22.77 -5.17
C ASP A 47 32.28 22.27 -6.40
N ALA A 48 31.69 22.39 -7.56
CA ALA A 48 32.29 22.01 -8.83
C ALA A 48 32.34 23.21 -9.77
N SER A 49 33.51 23.47 -10.37
CA SER A 49 33.63 24.39 -11.49
C SER A 49 33.33 23.62 -12.79
N LEU A 50 32.33 24.06 -13.52
CA LEU A 50 31.95 23.44 -14.77
C LEU A 50 32.74 24.12 -15.91
N SER A 51 33.38 23.30 -16.74
CA SER A 51 33.98 23.74 -17.98
C SER A 51 33.00 23.75 -19.16
N GLU A 52 31.88 23.02 -18.99
CA GLU A 52 30.74 22.90 -19.90
C GLU A 52 29.46 22.98 -19.08
N ASP A 53 28.31 23.25 -19.74
CA ASP A 53 26.99 23.33 -19.06
C ASP A 53 26.48 21.97 -18.53
N LYS A 54 27.35 21.01 -18.32
CA LYS A 54 27.02 19.66 -17.88
C LYS A 54 27.94 19.20 -16.77
N ALA A 55 27.35 18.60 -15.75
CA ALA A 55 28.05 17.88 -14.66
C ALA A 55 27.48 16.50 -14.47
N THR A 56 28.34 15.52 -14.16
CA THR A 56 27.94 14.18 -13.73
C THR A 56 28.30 14.04 -12.26
N LEU A 57 27.25 13.96 -11.43
CA LEU A 57 27.36 13.68 -10.01
C LEU A 57 27.34 12.16 -9.78
N LEU A 58 28.25 11.68 -8.96
CA LEU A 58 28.38 10.26 -8.62
C LEU A 58 28.12 10.08 -7.12
N PHE A 59 27.25 9.15 -6.80
CA PHE A 59 26.92 8.74 -5.46
C PHE A 59 27.10 7.22 -5.32
N VAL A 60 27.77 6.79 -4.27
CA VAL A 60 27.99 5.39 -3.96
C VAL A 60 27.72 5.18 -2.48
N ALA A 61 27.06 4.10 -2.13
CA ALA A 61 26.89 3.64 -0.75
C ALA A 61 27.62 2.33 -0.53
N GLY A 62 28.18 2.13 0.67
CA GLY A 62 28.86 0.89 1.03
C GLY A 62 28.93 0.70 2.56
N ASP A 63 29.25 -0.52 2.96
CA ASP A 63 29.28 -0.93 4.37
C ASP A 63 30.53 -0.44 5.12
N THR A 64 31.59 -0.15 4.39
CA THR A 64 32.85 0.38 4.95
C THR A 64 33.36 1.58 4.15
N GLU A 65 34.20 2.42 4.76
CA GLU A 65 34.83 3.56 4.12
C GLU A 65 35.64 3.13 2.89
N ASP A 66 36.51 2.12 3.07
CA ASP A 66 37.39 1.65 2.01
C ASP A 66 36.62 1.04 0.83
N ALA A 67 35.59 0.25 1.10
CA ALA A 67 34.71 -0.31 0.05
C ALA A 67 33.99 0.81 -0.71
N THR A 68 33.49 1.83 -0.01
CA THR A 68 32.81 2.98 -0.61
C THR A 68 33.75 3.82 -1.46
N LEU A 69 34.95 4.11 -0.95
CA LEU A 69 35.98 4.85 -1.73
C LEU A 69 36.44 4.06 -2.96
N THR A 70 36.62 2.75 -2.82
CA THR A 70 37.00 1.89 -3.95
C THR A 70 35.90 1.88 -5.01
N ALA A 71 34.64 1.67 -4.61
CA ALA A 71 33.49 1.70 -5.51
C ALA A 71 33.31 3.08 -6.16
N LEU A 72 33.53 4.17 -5.41
CA LEU A 72 33.46 5.54 -5.96
C LEU A 72 34.53 5.79 -7.05
N LYS A 73 35.77 5.34 -6.82
CA LYS A 73 36.86 5.42 -7.80
C LYS A 73 36.55 4.59 -9.04
N ASP A 74 36.02 3.37 -8.84
CA ASP A 74 35.66 2.46 -9.91
C ASP A 74 34.54 3.06 -10.79
N VAL A 75 33.45 3.54 -10.19
CA VAL A 75 32.35 4.19 -10.92
C VAL A 75 32.83 5.46 -11.61
N ALA A 76 33.68 6.28 -10.98
CA ALA A 76 34.25 7.49 -11.57
C ALA A 76 35.12 7.18 -12.82
N GLY A 77 35.83 6.06 -12.81
CA GLY A 77 36.61 5.57 -13.96
C GLY A 77 35.75 4.98 -15.09
N ARG A 78 34.49 4.63 -14.83
CA ARG A 78 33.60 3.92 -15.77
C ARG A 78 32.25 4.60 -16.00
N VAL A 79 32.17 5.93 -15.89
CA VAL A 79 30.90 6.68 -16.03
C VAL A 79 30.21 6.37 -17.35
N SER A 80 30.93 6.50 -18.48
CA SER A 80 30.34 6.23 -19.79
C SER A 80 29.90 4.78 -19.98
N GLU A 81 30.66 3.83 -19.45
CA GLU A 81 30.29 2.41 -19.44
C GLU A 81 29.02 2.18 -18.60
N SER A 82 28.95 2.74 -17.40
CA SER A 82 27.79 2.62 -16.51
C SER A 82 26.51 3.19 -17.15
N ILE A 83 26.61 4.32 -17.82
CA ILE A 83 25.49 4.92 -18.59
C ILE A 83 25.11 3.99 -19.75
N SER A 84 26.08 3.45 -20.48
CA SER A 84 25.82 2.55 -21.61
C SER A 84 25.15 1.25 -21.14
N LEU A 85 25.61 0.66 -20.03
CA LEU A 85 24.98 -0.53 -19.43
C LEU A 85 23.53 -0.26 -18.99
N ARG A 86 23.29 0.91 -18.39
CA ARG A 86 21.92 1.31 -18.03
C ARG A 86 21.03 1.46 -19.25
N LYS A 87 21.49 2.14 -20.30
CA LYS A 87 20.76 2.28 -21.57
C LYS A 87 20.47 0.91 -22.19
N ALA A 88 21.49 0.05 -22.29
CA ALA A 88 21.33 -1.30 -22.84
C ALA A 88 20.31 -2.14 -22.05
N ARG A 89 20.29 -2.00 -20.71
CA ARG A 89 19.26 -2.66 -19.88
C ARG A 89 17.85 -2.13 -20.20
N MET A 90 17.68 -0.83 -20.34
CA MET A 90 16.37 -0.22 -20.65
C MET A 90 15.90 -0.65 -22.05
N GLU A 91 16.79 -0.59 -23.04
CA GLU A 91 16.52 -1.04 -24.41
C GLU A 91 16.16 -2.53 -24.45
N ARG A 92 16.86 -3.37 -23.68
CA ARG A 92 16.55 -4.80 -23.57
C ARG A 92 15.14 -5.02 -23.05
N ILE A 93 14.74 -4.35 -21.95
CA ILE A 93 13.39 -4.45 -21.36
C ILE A 93 12.32 -4.13 -22.41
N LEU A 94 12.50 -3.02 -23.16
CA LEU A 94 11.55 -2.59 -24.17
C LEU A 94 11.53 -3.51 -25.40
N ASN A 95 12.70 -4.02 -25.84
CA ASN A 95 12.82 -4.89 -26.99
C ASN A 95 12.32 -6.31 -26.70
N GLU A 96 12.56 -6.85 -25.48
CA GLU A 96 12.09 -8.16 -25.08
C GLU A 96 10.58 -8.21 -24.87
N SER A 97 9.97 -7.08 -24.58
CA SER A 97 8.51 -6.91 -24.46
C SER A 97 8.00 -5.90 -25.49
N HIS A 98 8.47 -6.03 -26.74
CA HIS A 98 8.10 -5.10 -27.83
C HIS A 98 6.60 -4.85 -27.86
N PHE A 99 6.21 -3.60 -28.05
CA PHE A 99 4.83 -3.17 -28.17
C PHE A 99 4.74 -1.90 -29.03
N ARG A 100 3.82 -1.91 -29.96
CA ARG A 100 3.41 -0.77 -30.78
C ARG A 100 1.93 -0.87 -31.07
N SER A 101 1.21 0.24 -30.99
CA SER A 101 -0.21 0.29 -31.33
C SER A 101 -0.51 1.45 -32.30
N SER A 102 -1.77 1.63 -32.63
CA SER A 102 -2.28 2.79 -33.35
C SER A 102 -2.32 4.08 -32.50
N ASN A 103 -1.93 4.01 -31.21
CA ASN A 103 -1.94 5.13 -30.27
C ASN A 103 -0.56 5.34 -29.63
N GLU A 104 0.18 6.30 -30.15
CA GLU A 104 1.54 6.61 -29.68
C GLU A 104 1.60 7.04 -28.21
N ARG A 105 0.58 7.74 -27.70
CA ARG A 105 0.53 8.13 -26.27
C ARG A 105 0.44 6.90 -25.38
N PHE A 106 -0.38 5.92 -25.74
CA PHE A 106 -0.47 4.65 -25.02
C PHE A 106 0.84 3.87 -25.08
N ASP A 107 1.48 3.82 -26.25
CA ASP A 107 2.79 3.16 -26.43
C ASP A 107 3.84 3.75 -25.52
N ASN A 108 3.93 5.08 -25.46
CA ASN A 108 4.87 5.81 -24.61
C ASN A 108 4.59 5.56 -23.13
N ALA A 109 3.32 5.60 -22.71
CA ALA A 109 2.94 5.32 -21.33
C ALA A 109 3.29 3.87 -20.93
N LEU A 110 3.01 2.90 -21.79
CA LEU A 110 3.34 1.50 -21.55
C LEU A 110 4.85 1.26 -21.47
N ALA A 111 5.63 1.92 -22.33
CA ALA A 111 7.09 1.88 -22.26
C ALA A 111 7.62 2.46 -20.95
N TRP A 112 7.11 3.61 -20.52
CA TRP A 112 7.45 4.20 -19.22
C TRP A 112 7.07 3.30 -18.05
N ALA A 113 5.85 2.77 -18.03
CA ALA A 113 5.38 1.88 -16.97
C ALA A 113 6.30 0.64 -16.82
N LYS A 114 6.72 0.02 -17.94
CA LYS A 114 7.66 -1.11 -17.94
C LYS A 114 9.03 -0.75 -17.36
N LEU A 115 9.54 0.45 -17.66
CA LEU A 115 10.82 0.91 -17.11
C LEU A 115 10.71 1.25 -15.63
N SER A 116 9.61 1.89 -15.21
CA SER A 116 9.38 2.30 -13.83
C SER A 116 9.16 1.09 -12.92
N ILE A 117 8.32 0.13 -13.32
CA ILE A 117 8.11 -1.09 -12.51
C ILE A 117 9.40 -1.91 -12.36
N ASN A 118 10.25 -1.94 -13.40
CA ASN A 118 11.54 -2.62 -13.32
C ASN A 118 12.47 -1.97 -12.28
N SER A 119 12.34 -0.69 -12.02
CA SER A 119 13.12 -0.01 -10.99
C SER A 119 12.67 -0.32 -9.56
N LEU A 120 11.46 -0.87 -9.38
CA LEU A 120 10.94 -1.33 -8.09
C LEU A 120 11.31 -2.79 -7.78
N ILE A 121 11.78 -3.56 -8.78
CA ILE A 121 12.30 -4.91 -8.56
C ILE A 121 13.70 -4.79 -7.94
N MET A 122 13.79 -5.06 -6.64
CA MET A 122 14.97 -4.79 -5.84
C MET A 122 15.54 -6.06 -5.20
N ARG A 123 16.77 -5.94 -4.67
CA ARG A 123 17.42 -6.98 -3.88
C ARG A 123 17.78 -6.43 -2.51
N GLN A 124 16.90 -6.64 -1.54
CA GLN A 124 17.09 -6.31 -0.14
C GLN A 124 17.33 -7.62 0.63
N GLY A 125 18.59 -8.11 0.62
CA GLY A 125 18.92 -9.47 0.99
C GLY A 125 18.48 -10.48 -0.07
N LYS A 126 17.18 -10.77 -0.17
CA LYS A 126 16.56 -11.56 -1.22
C LYS A 126 15.84 -10.67 -2.25
N ARG A 127 15.39 -11.25 -3.37
CA ARG A 127 14.67 -10.54 -4.44
C ARG A 127 13.24 -10.27 -4.04
N GLY A 128 12.73 -9.09 -4.38
CA GLY A 128 11.34 -8.69 -4.16
C GLY A 128 10.96 -7.46 -4.97
N ILE A 129 9.74 -6.99 -4.81
CA ILE A 129 9.22 -5.76 -5.40
C ILE A 129 8.92 -4.78 -4.25
N PHE A 130 9.50 -3.58 -4.28
CA PHE A 130 9.06 -2.52 -3.38
C PHE A 130 7.63 -2.13 -3.71
N ALA A 131 6.78 -1.99 -2.69
CA ALA A 131 5.38 -1.67 -2.92
C ALA A 131 5.22 -0.28 -3.53
N GLY A 132 6.00 0.71 -3.08
CA GLY A 132 5.95 2.04 -3.64
C GLY A 132 7.02 2.99 -3.13
N LEU A 133 7.31 4.03 -3.89
CA LEU A 133 8.25 5.08 -3.53
C LEU A 133 7.53 6.39 -3.20
N PRO A 134 7.98 7.16 -2.18
CA PRO A 134 9.26 6.98 -1.47
C PRO A 134 9.20 6.14 -0.19
N TRP A 135 8.02 5.93 0.44
CA TRP A 135 7.97 5.41 1.81
C TRP A 135 7.64 3.92 1.95
N PHE A 136 7.05 3.27 0.94
CA PHE A 136 6.85 1.81 0.94
C PHE A 136 8.03 1.07 0.29
N SER A 137 9.26 1.45 0.68
CA SER A 137 10.53 0.88 0.21
C SER A 137 10.91 -0.41 0.93
N ASN A 138 9.93 -1.28 1.19
CA ASN A 138 10.05 -2.63 1.70
C ASN A 138 9.26 -3.60 0.80
N TYR A 139 9.37 -4.91 1.06
CA TYR A 139 8.57 -5.90 0.36
C TYR A 139 7.26 -6.11 1.08
N TRP A 140 6.17 -5.79 0.38
CA TRP A 140 4.82 -6.11 0.81
C TRP A 140 4.31 -7.28 -0.04
N GLY A 141 3.94 -8.40 0.62
CA GLY A 141 3.58 -9.64 -0.06
C GLY A 141 2.37 -9.47 -0.98
N ARG A 142 1.30 -8.86 -0.48
CA ARG A 142 0.10 -8.55 -1.28
C ARG A 142 0.47 -7.75 -2.53
N ASP A 143 1.15 -6.63 -2.37
CA ASP A 143 1.58 -5.74 -3.46
C ASP A 143 2.47 -6.46 -4.45
N THR A 144 3.42 -7.24 -3.95
CA THR A 144 4.34 -8.04 -4.76
C THR A 144 3.59 -9.03 -5.65
N PHE A 145 2.63 -9.79 -5.09
CA PHE A 145 1.96 -10.85 -5.85
C PHE A 145 0.91 -10.31 -6.82
N ILE A 146 0.19 -9.23 -6.47
CA ILE A 146 -0.67 -8.50 -7.41
C ILE A 146 0.17 -7.90 -8.54
N SER A 147 1.35 -7.39 -8.23
CA SER A 147 2.25 -6.80 -9.24
C SER A 147 2.92 -7.85 -10.13
N LEU A 148 3.11 -9.08 -9.68
CA LEU A 148 3.94 -10.09 -10.32
C LEU A 148 3.62 -10.30 -11.80
N PRO A 149 2.35 -10.47 -12.24
CA PRO A 149 2.03 -10.67 -13.65
C PRO A 149 2.47 -9.51 -14.55
N GLY A 150 2.11 -8.28 -14.18
CA GLY A 150 2.46 -7.08 -14.96
C GLY A 150 3.92 -6.69 -14.87
N ALA A 151 4.55 -6.89 -13.72
CA ALA A 151 5.95 -6.53 -13.49
C ALA A 151 6.94 -7.47 -14.17
N THR A 152 6.58 -8.75 -14.35
CA THR A 152 7.52 -9.79 -14.76
C THR A 152 7.00 -10.71 -15.87
N LEU A 153 5.81 -11.32 -15.72
CA LEU A 153 5.38 -12.44 -16.55
C LEU A 153 5.04 -12.00 -17.98
N VAL A 154 4.23 -10.94 -18.13
CA VAL A 154 3.83 -10.45 -19.47
C VAL A 154 5.00 -9.84 -20.25
N THR A 155 6.06 -9.44 -19.56
CA THR A 155 7.29 -8.92 -20.16
C THR A 155 8.35 -10.01 -20.41
N GLY A 156 8.08 -11.26 -19.98
CA GLY A 156 8.98 -12.40 -20.14
C GLY A 156 10.15 -12.45 -19.15
N ASN A 157 10.09 -11.66 -18.07
CA ASN A 157 11.13 -11.63 -17.03
C ASN A 157 10.89 -12.74 -15.98
N PHE A 158 11.00 -14.01 -16.41
CA PHE A 158 10.70 -15.18 -15.59
C PHE A 158 11.70 -15.43 -14.48
N ASP A 159 12.96 -15.04 -14.67
CA ASP A 159 14.00 -15.23 -13.65
C ASP A 159 13.72 -14.39 -12.40
N ASP A 160 13.35 -13.12 -12.57
CA ASP A 160 12.94 -12.26 -11.44
C ASP A 160 11.68 -12.80 -10.76
N ALA A 161 10.67 -13.23 -11.51
CA ALA A 161 9.45 -13.81 -10.95
C ALA A 161 9.76 -15.04 -10.08
N ARG A 162 10.62 -15.94 -10.59
CA ARG A 162 11.06 -17.14 -9.86
C ARG A 162 11.77 -16.79 -8.55
N GLU A 163 12.78 -15.91 -8.60
CA GLU A 163 13.52 -15.48 -7.42
C GLU A 163 12.62 -14.83 -6.37
N ILE A 164 11.66 -13.98 -6.79
CA ILE A 164 10.68 -13.33 -5.92
C ILE A 164 9.83 -14.37 -5.19
N LEU A 165 9.25 -15.30 -5.92
CA LEU A 165 8.42 -16.37 -5.33
C LEU A 165 9.24 -17.28 -4.40
N GLU A 166 10.46 -17.64 -4.75
CA GLU A 166 11.36 -18.41 -3.88
C GLU A 166 11.74 -17.62 -2.61
N SER A 167 11.89 -16.31 -2.71
CA SER A 167 12.19 -15.45 -1.57
C SER A 167 11.06 -15.49 -0.54
N PHE A 168 9.82 -15.28 -0.99
CA PHE A 168 8.65 -15.29 -0.11
C PHE A 168 8.31 -16.67 0.43
N ALA A 169 8.47 -17.73 -0.38
CA ALA A 169 8.30 -19.10 0.08
C ALA A 169 9.23 -19.46 1.25
N ALA A 170 10.47 -18.92 1.23
CA ALA A 170 11.44 -19.16 2.30
C ALA A 170 11.12 -18.44 3.62
N TRP A 171 10.17 -17.51 3.61
CA TRP A 171 9.67 -16.82 4.80
C TRP A 171 8.28 -17.33 5.26
N GLN A 172 7.80 -18.44 4.70
CA GLN A 172 6.51 -19.01 5.13
C GLN A 172 6.50 -19.34 6.63
N MET A 173 5.41 -19.05 7.32
CA MET A 173 5.21 -19.46 8.72
C MET A 173 5.04 -20.99 8.80
N THR A 174 5.97 -21.66 9.44
CA THR A 174 6.01 -23.14 9.54
C THR A 174 5.75 -23.68 10.94
N ASP A 175 5.56 -22.80 11.93
CA ASP A 175 5.23 -23.22 13.30
C ASP A 175 3.79 -23.73 13.36
N PRO A 176 3.56 -25.03 13.67
CA PRO A 176 2.23 -25.63 13.71
C PRO A 176 1.38 -25.14 14.90
N THR A 177 1.97 -24.46 15.87
CA THR A 177 1.28 -23.88 17.02
C THR A 177 0.82 -22.44 16.77
N SER A 178 1.36 -21.80 15.72
CA SER A 178 1.01 -20.43 15.35
C SER A 178 -0.36 -20.37 14.68
N PRO A 179 -1.23 -19.41 15.05
CA PRO A 179 -2.45 -19.14 14.29
C PRO A 179 -2.16 -18.69 12.84
N ASN A 180 -0.93 -18.30 12.55
CA ASN A 180 -0.47 -17.90 11.22
C ASN A 180 0.19 -19.04 10.43
N GLU A 181 0.13 -20.30 10.91
CA GLU A 181 0.71 -21.43 10.19
C GLU A 181 0.28 -21.44 8.71
N GLY A 182 1.25 -21.61 7.84
CA GLY A 182 1.08 -21.64 6.39
C GLY A 182 0.98 -20.26 5.72
N ARG A 183 0.85 -19.17 6.47
CA ARG A 183 0.85 -17.82 5.87
C ARG A 183 2.20 -17.48 5.24
N ILE A 184 2.12 -16.82 4.09
CA ILE A 184 3.23 -16.09 3.47
C ILE A 184 3.21 -14.66 4.06
N PRO A 185 4.37 -14.07 4.43
CA PRO A 185 4.37 -12.76 5.09
C PRO A 185 3.84 -11.65 4.19
N ASN A 186 3.18 -10.66 4.79
CA ASN A 186 2.80 -9.45 4.09
C ASN A 186 3.90 -8.40 4.10
N LEU A 187 4.51 -8.10 5.23
CA LEU A 187 5.61 -7.14 5.29
C LEU A 187 6.93 -7.87 5.56
N VAL A 188 7.91 -7.64 4.71
CA VAL A 188 9.29 -8.11 4.89
C VAL A 188 10.23 -6.92 4.83
N THR A 189 10.86 -6.63 5.95
CA THR A 189 11.88 -5.60 6.09
C THR A 189 13.26 -6.24 6.12
N THR A 190 14.30 -5.44 6.33
CA THR A 190 15.67 -5.98 6.50
C THR A 190 15.87 -6.73 7.82
N THR A 191 14.96 -6.58 8.79
CA THR A 191 15.12 -7.10 10.17
C THR A 191 13.94 -7.93 10.66
N SER A 192 12.77 -7.85 10.00
CA SER A 192 11.54 -8.49 10.47
C SER A 192 10.64 -8.98 9.35
N THR A 193 9.75 -9.91 9.71
CA THR A 193 8.64 -10.36 8.85
C THR A 193 7.33 -10.28 9.63
N SER A 194 6.25 -9.83 8.96
CA SER A 194 4.92 -9.75 9.54
C SER A 194 3.90 -10.53 8.72
N TYR A 195 2.98 -11.21 9.42
CA TYR A 195 1.94 -12.07 8.84
C TYR A 195 0.53 -11.50 9.07
N ASN A 196 0.42 -10.19 9.09
CA ASN A 196 -0.76 -9.42 9.48
C ASN A 196 -1.87 -9.35 8.43
N THR A 197 -1.79 -10.10 7.33
CA THR A 197 -2.87 -10.14 6.33
C THR A 197 -3.27 -11.56 5.95
N THR A 198 -4.53 -11.72 5.53
CA THR A 198 -5.09 -13.00 5.11
C THR A 198 -5.06 -13.18 3.60
N ASP A 199 -5.13 -12.10 2.83
CA ASP A 199 -5.17 -12.10 1.36
C ASP A 199 -3.83 -12.40 0.68
N GLY A 200 -2.70 -12.06 1.30
CA GLY A 200 -1.36 -12.23 0.71
C GLY A 200 -1.03 -13.68 0.34
N THR A 201 -1.43 -14.66 1.15
CA THR A 201 -1.15 -16.08 0.90
C THR A 201 -1.92 -16.64 -0.30
N PRO A 202 -3.23 -16.40 -0.49
CA PRO A 202 -3.92 -16.69 -1.74
C PRO A 202 -3.28 -16.02 -2.96
N TRP A 203 -2.94 -14.73 -2.90
CA TRP A 203 -2.24 -14.04 -3.98
C TRP A 203 -0.90 -14.68 -4.34
N PHE A 204 -0.11 -15.12 -3.35
CA PHE A 204 1.11 -15.90 -3.59
C PHE A 204 0.84 -17.17 -4.39
N THR A 205 -0.20 -17.93 -4.01
CA THR A 205 -0.57 -19.18 -4.71
C THR A 205 -0.92 -18.91 -6.16
N LEU A 206 -1.68 -17.86 -6.44
CA LEU A 206 -2.00 -17.43 -7.81
C LEU A 206 -0.73 -17.01 -8.57
N GLY A 207 0.18 -16.27 -7.91
CA GLY A 207 1.48 -15.91 -8.48
C GLY A 207 2.34 -17.12 -8.88
N VAL A 208 2.36 -18.18 -8.05
CA VAL A 208 3.04 -19.45 -8.38
C VAL A 208 2.40 -20.11 -9.61
N PHE A 209 1.08 -20.14 -9.68
CA PHE A 209 0.35 -20.70 -10.80
C PHE A 209 0.62 -19.95 -12.11
N ASP A 210 0.51 -18.63 -12.07
CA ASP A 210 0.77 -17.76 -13.23
C ASP A 210 2.22 -17.91 -13.72
N TYR A 211 3.17 -17.98 -12.79
CA TYR A 211 4.57 -18.23 -13.15
C TYR A 211 4.72 -19.56 -13.91
N VAL A 212 4.13 -20.64 -13.41
CA VAL A 212 4.21 -21.96 -14.07
C VAL A 212 3.52 -21.91 -15.44
N LYS A 213 2.37 -21.26 -15.55
CA LYS A 213 1.67 -21.07 -16.82
C LYS A 213 2.50 -20.34 -17.86
N TYR A 214 3.22 -19.29 -17.45
CA TYR A 214 4.03 -18.49 -18.36
C TYR A 214 5.38 -19.15 -18.69
N SER A 215 6.07 -19.70 -17.68
CA SER A 215 7.44 -20.21 -17.82
C SER A 215 7.52 -21.65 -18.31
N GLY A 216 6.49 -22.47 -18.06
CA GLY A 216 6.54 -23.91 -18.28
C GLY A 216 7.42 -24.66 -17.27
N ASP A 217 7.85 -24.03 -16.17
CA ASP A 217 8.73 -24.61 -15.16
C ASP A 217 7.97 -25.57 -14.23
N THR A 218 7.72 -26.78 -14.71
CA THR A 218 7.06 -27.84 -13.91
C THR A 218 7.92 -28.33 -12.74
N ALA A 219 9.24 -28.16 -12.80
CA ALA A 219 10.13 -28.47 -11.68
C ALA A 219 9.91 -27.49 -10.51
N PHE A 220 9.69 -26.22 -10.82
CA PHE A 220 9.32 -25.21 -9.84
C PHE A 220 7.96 -25.51 -9.21
N ALA A 221 6.95 -25.93 -10.00
CA ALA A 221 5.65 -26.36 -9.47
C ALA A 221 5.82 -27.46 -8.40
N ARG A 222 6.64 -28.46 -8.69
CA ARG A 222 6.96 -29.56 -7.75
C ARG A 222 7.68 -29.05 -6.50
N LYS A 223 8.60 -28.08 -6.65
CA LYS A 223 9.32 -27.45 -5.53
C LYS A 223 8.38 -26.65 -4.64
N MET A 224 7.41 -25.93 -5.20
CA MET A 224 6.49 -25.07 -4.45
C MET A 224 5.31 -25.84 -3.83
N PHE A 225 4.99 -27.04 -4.28
CA PHE A 225 3.83 -27.79 -3.81
C PHE A 225 3.79 -28.00 -2.28
N PRO A 226 4.88 -28.32 -1.58
CA PRO A 226 4.88 -28.38 -0.12
C PRO A 226 4.50 -27.05 0.56
N VAL A 227 4.91 -25.90 -0.01
CA VAL A 227 4.56 -24.55 0.47
C VAL A 227 3.06 -24.29 0.29
N LEU A 228 2.52 -24.61 -0.91
CA LEU A 228 1.09 -24.46 -1.19
C LEU A 228 0.24 -25.39 -0.30
N ARG A 229 0.70 -26.64 -0.09
CA ARG A 229 0.04 -27.58 0.83
C ARG A 229 -0.01 -27.02 2.25
N LEU A 230 1.10 -26.56 2.78
CA LEU A 230 1.13 -25.98 4.13
C LEU A 230 0.24 -24.75 4.26
N ALA A 231 0.16 -23.90 3.22
CA ALA A 231 -0.72 -22.74 3.18
C ALA A 231 -2.21 -23.13 3.34
N ILE A 232 -2.65 -24.21 2.68
CA ILE A 232 -4.03 -24.72 2.82
C ILE A 232 -4.23 -25.45 4.14
N GLU A 233 -3.34 -26.39 4.50
CA GLU A 233 -3.53 -27.20 5.71
C GLU A 233 -3.46 -26.37 6.99
N GLY A 234 -2.58 -25.35 7.04
CA GLY A 234 -2.54 -24.39 8.14
C GLY A 234 -3.82 -23.55 8.24
N ALA A 235 -4.35 -23.08 7.09
CA ALA A 235 -5.63 -22.38 7.06
C ALA A 235 -6.77 -23.28 7.57
N LEU A 236 -6.86 -24.52 7.10
CA LEU A 236 -7.88 -25.49 7.50
C LEU A 236 -7.83 -25.82 9.01
N ARG A 237 -6.64 -25.81 9.61
CA ARG A 237 -6.49 -26.05 11.06
C ARG A 237 -6.91 -24.88 11.93
N HIS A 238 -6.64 -23.66 11.50
CA HIS A 238 -6.68 -22.49 12.40
C HIS A 238 -7.69 -21.43 12.01
N ARG A 239 -8.09 -21.34 10.73
CA ARG A 239 -8.79 -20.15 10.21
C ARG A 239 -9.95 -20.44 9.27
N VAL A 240 -10.29 -21.70 9.02
CA VAL A 240 -11.45 -22.05 8.19
C VAL A 240 -12.60 -22.49 9.07
N ASP A 241 -13.75 -21.84 8.90
CA ASP A 241 -14.95 -22.14 9.66
C ASP A 241 -15.74 -23.34 9.11
N LYS A 242 -16.89 -23.64 9.76
CA LYS A 242 -17.77 -24.77 9.38
C LYS A 242 -18.38 -24.61 7.98
N GLU A 243 -18.60 -23.37 7.52
CA GLU A 243 -19.12 -23.03 6.18
C GLU A 243 -17.99 -22.98 5.13
N LYS A 244 -16.76 -23.36 5.47
CA LYS A 244 -15.54 -23.36 4.66
C LYS A 244 -15.02 -21.98 4.30
N PHE A 245 -15.53 -20.91 4.94
CA PHE A 245 -14.99 -19.58 4.78
C PHE A 245 -13.65 -19.42 5.49
N LEU A 246 -12.73 -18.72 4.86
CA LEU A 246 -11.47 -18.31 5.45
C LEU A 246 -11.73 -17.10 6.36
N THR A 247 -11.55 -17.28 7.66
CA THR A 247 -11.77 -16.23 8.67
C THR A 247 -10.53 -15.39 8.91
N HIS A 248 -10.76 -14.13 9.31
CA HIS A 248 -9.70 -13.13 9.50
C HIS A 248 -10.12 -12.05 10.51
N GLY A 249 -9.20 -11.18 10.89
CA GLY A 249 -9.48 -9.97 11.66
C GLY A 249 -9.99 -8.81 10.78
N ASP A 250 -10.61 -7.82 11.40
CA ASP A 250 -11.22 -6.67 10.73
C ASP A 250 -10.28 -5.87 9.80
N ALA A 251 -8.98 -5.83 10.10
CA ALA A 251 -7.96 -5.12 9.33
C ALA A 251 -6.96 -6.07 8.64
N GLU A 252 -7.30 -7.33 8.41
CA GLU A 252 -6.42 -8.31 7.76
C GLU A 252 -6.65 -8.48 6.25
N SER A 253 -7.24 -7.48 5.58
CA SER A 253 -7.34 -7.37 4.11
C SER A 253 -6.51 -6.20 3.59
N TRP A 254 -6.64 -5.87 2.31
CA TRP A 254 -5.99 -4.67 1.76
C TRP A 254 -6.56 -3.35 2.32
N MET A 255 -7.74 -3.40 2.96
CA MET A 255 -8.33 -2.28 3.70
C MET A 255 -7.91 -2.38 5.18
N ASP A 256 -6.67 -2.00 5.50
CA ASP A 256 -5.99 -2.29 6.75
C ASP A 256 -5.65 -1.05 7.61
N ALA A 257 -6.13 0.14 7.24
CA ALA A 257 -5.94 1.35 8.03
C ALA A 257 -6.70 1.28 9.37
N VAL A 258 -5.96 1.49 10.47
CA VAL A 258 -6.46 1.38 11.84
C VAL A 258 -6.28 2.70 12.57
N GLY A 259 -7.34 3.19 13.20
CA GLY A 259 -7.34 4.36 14.06
C GLY A 259 -7.43 4.00 15.53
N GLN A 260 -7.51 5.01 16.38
CA GLN A 260 -7.60 4.87 17.83
C GLN A 260 -8.78 4.01 18.28
N GLU A 261 -9.92 4.10 17.59
CA GLU A 261 -11.15 3.34 17.90
C GLU A 261 -11.25 2.00 17.16
N GLY A 262 -10.22 1.62 16.42
CA GLY A 262 -10.19 0.42 15.61
C GLY A 262 -10.06 0.71 14.10
N PRO A 263 -10.32 -0.29 13.26
CA PRO A 263 -10.23 -0.13 11.81
C PRO A 263 -11.17 0.96 11.27
N TRP A 264 -10.65 1.84 10.40
CA TRP A 264 -11.47 2.84 9.70
C TRP A 264 -12.48 2.21 8.74
N SER A 265 -12.14 1.05 8.21
CA SER A 265 -12.95 0.29 7.27
C SER A 265 -13.03 -1.17 7.69
N PRO A 266 -13.71 -1.48 8.82
CA PRO A 266 -13.77 -2.85 9.33
C PRO A 266 -14.36 -3.79 8.29
N ARG A 267 -13.75 -4.98 8.14
CA ARG A 267 -14.10 -6.00 7.15
C ARG A 267 -14.71 -7.25 7.79
N GLY A 268 -15.23 -7.13 9.03
CA GLY A 268 -15.78 -8.25 9.76
C GLY A 268 -14.75 -9.37 9.94
N ASN A 269 -15.20 -10.61 9.73
CA ASN A 269 -14.27 -11.75 9.77
C ASN A 269 -14.37 -12.69 8.57
N ARG A 270 -15.13 -12.30 7.53
CA ARG A 270 -15.28 -13.02 6.26
C ARG A 270 -15.53 -12.00 5.15
N ALA A 271 -14.48 -11.46 4.57
CA ALA A 271 -14.59 -10.50 3.47
C ALA A 271 -14.77 -11.23 2.12
N ASN A 272 -15.56 -10.65 1.22
CA ASN A 272 -15.96 -11.28 -0.05
C ASN A 272 -14.76 -11.55 -0.97
N ASP A 273 -13.83 -10.61 -1.09
CA ASP A 273 -12.61 -10.74 -1.87
C ASP A 273 -11.69 -11.85 -1.32
N ILE A 274 -11.57 -11.95 0.01
CA ILE A 274 -10.82 -13.02 0.66
C ILE A 274 -11.43 -14.39 0.36
N GLN A 275 -12.76 -14.53 0.38
CA GLN A 275 -13.41 -15.79 0.04
C GLN A 275 -13.19 -16.16 -1.42
N ALA A 276 -13.28 -15.20 -2.34
CA ALA A 276 -13.00 -15.44 -3.76
C ALA A 276 -11.53 -15.84 -4.01
N LEU A 277 -10.59 -15.20 -3.32
CA LEU A 277 -9.17 -15.56 -3.38
C LEU A 277 -8.91 -16.95 -2.79
N TRP A 278 -9.55 -17.28 -1.67
CA TRP A 278 -9.45 -18.60 -1.04
C TRP A 278 -10.01 -19.70 -1.94
N TYR A 279 -11.15 -19.47 -2.58
CA TYR A 279 -11.71 -20.37 -3.58
C TYR A 279 -10.71 -20.67 -4.71
N ARG A 280 -10.11 -19.63 -5.28
CA ARG A 280 -9.11 -19.78 -6.35
C ARG A 280 -7.85 -20.47 -5.85
N GLN A 281 -7.40 -20.18 -4.63
CA GLN A 281 -6.27 -20.86 -4.00
C GLN A 281 -6.51 -22.36 -3.90
N LEU A 282 -7.71 -22.79 -3.47
CA LEU A 282 -8.11 -24.20 -3.42
C LEU A 282 -8.08 -24.83 -4.81
N LEU A 283 -8.70 -24.20 -5.82
CA LEU A 283 -8.75 -24.73 -7.20
C LEU A 283 -7.35 -24.88 -7.80
N VAL A 284 -6.52 -23.85 -7.69
CA VAL A 284 -5.15 -23.87 -8.21
C VAL A 284 -4.32 -24.96 -7.53
N SER A 285 -4.42 -25.07 -6.21
CA SER A 285 -3.68 -26.09 -5.46
C SER A 285 -4.21 -27.50 -5.73
N THR A 286 -5.50 -27.65 -5.99
CA THR A 286 -6.10 -28.92 -6.48
C THR A 286 -5.46 -29.33 -7.82
N ALA A 287 -5.37 -28.41 -8.78
CA ALA A 287 -4.74 -28.68 -10.07
C ALA A 287 -3.26 -29.10 -9.93
N PHE A 288 -2.51 -28.47 -9.01
CA PHE A 288 -1.14 -28.90 -8.71
C PHE A 288 -1.09 -30.29 -8.08
N ALA A 289 -1.99 -30.61 -7.15
CA ALA A 289 -2.06 -31.94 -6.53
C ALA A 289 -2.37 -33.02 -7.57
N GLU A 290 -3.32 -32.79 -8.47
CA GLU A 290 -3.66 -33.68 -9.57
C GLU A 290 -2.47 -33.89 -10.52
N ALA A 291 -1.83 -32.81 -10.96
CA ALA A 291 -0.67 -32.85 -11.85
C ALA A 291 0.54 -33.59 -11.24
N LEU A 292 0.63 -33.61 -9.90
CA LEU A 292 1.68 -34.30 -9.15
C LEU A 292 1.26 -35.72 -8.70
N GLY A 293 0.04 -36.16 -9.01
CA GLY A 293 -0.47 -37.51 -8.71
C GLY A 293 -1.04 -37.70 -7.30
N ASP A 294 -1.21 -36.63 -6.53
CA ASP A 294 -1.80 -36.66 -5.18
C ASP A 294 -3.33 -36.48 -5.26
N ARG A 295 -4.00 -37.52 -5.79
CA ARG A 295 -5.44 -37.51 -6.03
C ARG A 295 -6.27 -37.34 -4.75
N ALA A 296 -5.88 -37.98 -3.66
CA ALA A 296 -6.63 -37.91 -2.41
C ALA A 296 -6.67 -36.47 -1.86
N THR A 297 -5.55 -35.75 -1.93
CA THR A 297 -5.48 -34.34 -1.56
C THR A 297 -6.30 -33.46 -2.51
N ALA A 298 -6.20 -33.73 -3.83
CA ALA A 298 -6.95 -32.98 -4.84
C ALA A 298 -8.47 -33.12 -4.64
N GLU A 299 -8.99 -34.34 -4.48
CA GLU A 299 -10.41 -34.60 -4.24
C GLU A 299 -10.92 -33.89 -2.97
N ARG A 300 -10.14 -33.93 -1.89
CA ARG A 300 -10.50 -33.27 -0.63
C ARG A 300 -10.57 -31.77 -0.77
N TRP A 301 -9.56 -31.12 -1.38
CA TRP A 301 -9.56 -29.69 -1.58
C TRP A 301 -10.62 -29.22 -2.57
N HIS A 302 -10.87 -30.00 -3.62
CA HIS A 302 -11.97 -29.75 -4.55
C HIS A 302 -13.32 -29.76 -3.84
N ALA A 303 -13.58 -30.76 -2.99
CA ALA A 303 -14.82 -30.83 -2.20
C ALA A 303 -15.01 -29.60 -1.29
N ILE A 304 -13.95 -29.14 -0.65
CA ILE A 304 -13.96 -27.91 0.16
C ILE A 304 -14.29 -26.68 -0.71
N ALA A 305 -13.69 -26.57 -1.89
CA ALA A 305 -13.95 -25.49 -2.83
C ALA A 305 -15.43 -25.45 -3.29
N GLN A 306 -16.02 -26.61 -3.58
CA GLN A 306 -17.43 -26.70 -3.97
C GLN A 306 -18.38 -26.28 -2.84
N GLU A 307 -18.12 -26.73 -1.62
CA GLU A 307 -18.91 -26.34 -0.44
C GLU A 307 -18.79 -24.83 -0.16
N LEU A 308 -17.56 -24.28 -0.26
CA LEU A 308 -17.31 -22.85 -0.14
C LEU A 308 -18.10 -22.05 -1.20
N LEU A 309 -18.04 -22.49 -2.48
CA LEU A 309 -18.74 -21.80 -3.56
C LEU A 309 -20.24 -21.78 -3.35
N TYR A 310 -20.83 -22.92 -2.92
CA TYR A 310 -22.25 -23.00 -2.60
C TYR A 310 -22.60 -22.02 -1.47
N ASN A 311 -21.88 -22.05 -0.36
CA ASN A 311 -22.11 -21.17 0.77
C ASN A 311 -21.90 -19.68 0.39
N PHE A 312 -20.97 -19.38 -0.51
CA PHE A 312 -20.75 -18.03 -1.01
C PHE A 312 -21.98 -17.49 -1.76
N GLN A 313 -22.60 -18.30 -2.65
CA GLN A 313 -23.84 -17.88 -3.34
C GLN A 313 -24.94 -17.55 -2.32
N GLU A 314 -25.16 -18.42 -1.34
CA GLU A 314 -26.23 -18.26 -0.36
C GLU A 314 -26.03 -17.10 0.64
N ARG A 315 -24.78 -16.77 0.94
CA ARG A 315 -24.48 -15.86 2.04
C ARG A 315 -24.03 -14.46 1.59
N PHE A 316 -23.44 -14.36 0.40
CA PHE A 316 -22.85 -13.10 -0.08
C PHE A 316 -23.60 -12.48 -1.25
N VAL A 317 -24.27 -13.26 -2.09
CA VAL A 317 -24.92 -12.72 -3.29
C VAL A 317 -26.34 -12.29 -2.97
N ASP A 318 -26.62 -11.00 -3.12
CA ASP A 318 -27.96 -10.43 -3.03
C ASP A 318 -28.47 -10.07 -4.44
N PRO A 319 -29.32 -10.93 -5.03
CA PRO A 319 -29.82 -10.70 -6.38
C PRO A 319 -30.84 -9.57 -6.46
N ASP A 320 -31.50 -9.21 -5.36
CA ASP A 320 -32.51 -8.17 -5.31
C ASP A 320 -31.89 -6.77 -5.33
N SER A 321 -30.83 -6.57 -4.52
CA SER A 321 -30.07 -5.33 -4.48
C SER A 321 -28.98 -5.26 -5.54
N ASN A 322 -28.70 -6.36 -6.25
CA ASN A 322 -27.61 -6.50 -7.24
C ASN A 322 -26.24 -6.13 -6.68
N ILE A 323 -25.92 -6.70 -5.53
CA ILE A 323 -24.60 -6.55 -4.86
C ILE A 323 -24.06 -7.90 -4.40
N ILE A 324 -22.77 -7.93 -4.14
CA ILE A 324 -22.13 -8.91 -3.28
C ILE A 324 -21.85 -8.19 -1.96
N TYR A 325 -22.41 -8.67 -0.85
CA TYR A 325 -22.12 -8.10 0.48
C TYR A 325 -20.63 -7.97 0.69
N ASP A 326 -20.16 -6.85 1.25
CA ASP A 326 -18.74 -6.59 1.43
C ASP A 326 -18.09 -7.63 2.33
N HIS A 327 -18.75 -7.94 3.44
CA HIS A 327 -18.29 -8.96 4.38
C HIS A 327 -19.44 -9.52 5.24
N LEU A 328 -19.15 -10.60 5.94
CA LEU A 328 -19.98 -11.06 7.04
C LEU A 328 -19.27 -10.76 8.36
N ASN A 329 -20.01 -10.24 9.31
CA ASN A 329 -19.57 -10.04 10.68
C ASN A 329 -19.40 -11.38 11.42
N ILE A 330 -18.81 -11.34 12.62
CA ILE A 330 -18.58 -12.55 13.44
C ILE A 330 -19.89 -13.28 13.79
N ASP A 331 -20.98 -12.55 13.94
CA ASP A 331 -22.32 -13.07 14.19
C ASP A 331 -23.05 -13.55 12.93
N GLY A 332 -22.43 -13.37 11.76
CA GLY A 332 -22.94 -13.74 10.46
C GLY A 332 -23.85 -12.70 9.79
N THR A 333 -23.99 -11.50 10.36
CA THR A 333 -24.72 -10.41 9.72
C THR A 333 -23.93 -9.86 8.52
N PRO A 334 -24.58 -9.64 7.35
CA PRO A 334 -23.90 -9.10 6.17
C PRO A 334 -23.76 -7.58 6.24
N ASP A 335 -22.68 -7.05 5.65
CA ASP A 335 -22.48 -5.62 5.41
C ASP A 335 -22.81 -5.29 3.94
N PRO A 336 -23.80 -4.41 3.67
CA PRO A 336 -24.22 -4.07 2.32
C PRO A 336 -23.42 -2.91 1.70
N SER A 337 -22.38 -2.42 2.32
CA SER A 337 -21.58 -1.32 1.79
C SER A 337 -21.08 -1.61 0.39
N SER A 338 -21.34 -0.70 -0.53
CA SER A 338 -20.84 -0.84 -1.90
C SER A 338 -19.37 -0.47 -1.96
N ARG A 339 -18.52 -1.49 -2.08
CA ARG A 339 -17.06 -1.40 -2.14
C ARG A 339 -16.52 -2.13 -3.37
N PRO A 340 -15.32 -1.78 -3.88
CA PRO A 340 -14.73 -2.38 -5.07
C PRO A 340 -14.32 -3.85 -4.89
N ASN A 341 -14.32 -4.37 -3.67
CA ASN A 341 -13.99 -5.75 -3.33
C ASN A 341 -14.83 -6.77 -4.11
N GLN A 342 -16.08 -6.41 -4.43
CA GLN A 342 -16.98 -7.19 -5.27
C GLN A 342 -16.39 -7.54 -6.65
N LEU A 343 -15.47 -6.72 -7.19
CA LEU A 343 -14.79 -6.99 -8.47
C LEU A 343 -13.97 -8.28 -8.44
N PHE A 344 -13.40 -8.61 -7.29
CA PHE A 344 -12.60 -9.83 -7.12
C PHE A 344 -13.45 -11.09 -6.92
N ALA A 345 -14.73 -10.92 -6.57
CA ALA A 345 -15.65 -12.03 -6.36
C ALA A 345 -16.64 -12.22 -7.52
N LEU A 346 -16.65 -11.31 -8.49
CA LEU A 346 -17.64 -11.25 -9.53
C LEU A 346 -17.69 -12.52 -10.42
N ASP A 347 -16.52 -13.09 -10.73
CA ASP A 347 -16.41 -14.29 -11.59
C ASP A 347 -16.80 -15.60 -10.90
N ILE A 348 -16.95 -15.62 -9.59
CA ILE A 348 -17.45 -16.77 -8.84
C ILE A 348 -18.96 -16.72 -8.57
N VAL A 349 -19.66 -15.64 -8.93
CA VAL A 349 -21.13 -15.60 -8.93
C VAL A 349 -21.65 -16.49 -10.05
N ALA A 350 -22.56 -17.44 -9.72
CA ALA A 350 -22.96 -18.48 -10.63
C ALA A 350 -23.71 -17.96 -11.85
N GLU A 351 -24.70 -17.08 -11.64
CA GLU A 351 -25.60 -16.62 -12.69
C GLU A 351 -25.05 -15.41 -13.44
N THR A 352 -24.93 -15.54 -14.74
CA THR A 352 -24.39 -14.50 -15.63
C THR A 352 -25.18 -13.18 -15.57
N ASP A 353 -26.49 -13.25 -15.54
CA ASP A 353 -27.35 -12.06 -15.50
C ASP A 353 -27.21 -11.32 -14.17
N ILE A 354 -27.04 -12.04 -13.07
CA ILE A 354 -26.74 -11.46 -11.75
C ILE A 354 -25.38 -10.76 -11.79
N ARG A 355 -24.35 -11.43 -12.33
CA ARG A 355 -23.01 -10.83 -12.50
C ARG A 355 -23.03 -9.51 -13.27
N GLN A 356 -23.81 -9.45 -14.37
CA GLN A 356 -23.94 -8.24 -15.18
C GLN A 356 -24.61 -7.10 -14.42
N ARG A 357 -25.68 -7.39 -13.67
CA ARG A 357 -26.37 -6.38 -12.87
C ARG A 357 -25.45 -5.86 -11.74
N ILE A 358 -24.75 -6.75 -11.05
CA ILE A 358 -23.76 -6.39 -10.02
C ILE A 358 -22.67 -5.51 -10.64
N PHE A 359 -22.10 -5.90 -11.78
CA PHE A 359 -21.09 -5.11 -12.48
C PHE A 359 -21.62 -3.71 -12.87
N GLY A 360 -22.89 -3.63 -13.32
CA GLY A 360 -23.56 -2.36 -13.62
C GLY A 360 -23.69 -1.47 -12.38
N THR A 361 -24.06 -2.04 -11.23
CA THR A 361 -24.15 -1.34 -9.95
C THR A 361 -22.78 -0.82 -9.51
N ILE A 362 -21.75 -1.67 -9.52
CA ILE A 362 -20.36 -1.28 -9.19
C ILE A 362 -19.92 -0.09 -10.07
N THR A 363 -20.13 -0.21 -11.39
CA THR A 363 -19.69 0.82 -12.33
C THR A 363 -20.34 2.18 -12.05
N LYS A 364 -21.65 2.20 -11.78
CA LYS A 364 -22.42 3.43 -11.52
C LYS A 364 -22.14 4.05 -10.16
N SER A 365 -21.70 3.28 -9.18
CA SER A 365 -21.50 3.76 -7.80
C SER A 365 -20.04 4.05 -7.42
N LEU A 366 -19.08 3.39 -8.09
CA LEU A 366 -17.68 3.40 -7.66
C LEU A 366 -16.68 3.88 -8.72
N VAL A 367 -17.05 3.85 -10.03
CA VAL A 367 -16.06 4.00 -11.09
C VAL A 367 -16.16 5.37 -11.75
N TYR A 368 -15.13 6.17 -11.58
CA TYR A 368 -14.95 7.46 -12.21
C TYR A 368 -13.99 7.36 -13.41
N GLU A 369 -13.89 8.41 -14.21
CA GLU A 369 -12.91 8.44 -15.32
C GLU A 369 -11.46 8.30 -14.85
N HIS A 370 -11.17 8.70 -13.63
CA HIS A 370 -9.83 8.64 -13.04
C HIS A 370 -9.56 7.40 -12.17
N GLY A 371 -10.52 6.47 -12.05
CA GLY A 371 -10.32 5.19 -11.37
C GLY A 371 -11.49 4.74 -10.53
N VAL A 372 -11.23 3.83 -9.60
CA VAL A 372 -12.25 3.14 -8.80
C VAL A 372 -12.14 3.57 -7.34
N ALA A 373 -13.23 4.11 -6.81
CA ALA A 373 -13.36 4.52 -5.41
C ALA A 373 -13.43 3.33 -4.46
N SER A 374 -12.89 3.49 -3.26
CA SER A 374 -12.88 2.44 -2.22
C SER A 374 -14.22 2.30 -1.48
N LEU A 375 -15.12 3.26 -1.64
CA LEU A 375 -16.48 3.24 -1.10
C LEU A 375 -17.40 4.05 -2.02
N SER A 376 -18.67 3.64 -2.13
CA SER A 376 -19.67 4.41 -2.89
C SER A 376 -19.84 5.82 -2.31
N GLN A 377 -19.93 6.80 -3.20
CA GLN A 377 -20.19 8.20 -2.82
C GLN A 377 -21.56 8.41 -2.14
N ASP A 378 -22.45 7.42 -2.19
CA ASP A 378 -23.75 7.47 -1.54
C ASP A 378 -23.71 6.94 -0.09
N ASP A 379 -22.62 6.31 0.31
CA ASP A 379 -22.41 5.83 1.67
C ASP A 379 -22.19 7.00 2.65
N PRO A 380 -22.78 6.96 3.86
CA PRO A 380 -22.56 7.99 4.88
C PRO A 380 -21.10 8.18 5.31
N LYS A 381 -20.28 7.13 5.21
CA LYS A 381 -18.87 7.14 5.57
C LYS A 381 -17.95 7.62 4.44
N PHE A 382 -18.51 8.02 3.29
CA PHE A 382 -17.70 8.43 2.14
C PHE A 382 -16.93 9.73 2.39
N HIS A 383 -15.62 9.69 2.15
CA HIS A 383 -14.67 10.80 2.26
C HIS A 383 -14.01 11.05 0.90
N PRO A 384 -14.28 12.19 0.24
CA PRO A 384 -13.84 12.43 -1.15
C PRO A 384 -12.38 12.84 -1.29
N TYR A 385 -11.73 13.33 -0.23
CA TYR A 385 -10.37 13.86 -0.25
C TYR A 385 -9.48 13.08 0.70
N HIS A 386 -8.26 12.75 0.28
CA HIS A 386 -7.32 12.02 1.14
C HIS A 386 -6.79 12.92 2.27
N HIS A 387 -6.42 14.15 1.92
CA HIS A 387 -5.99 15.16 2.89
C HIS A 387 -7.06 16.22 3.03
N HIS A 388 -7.74 16.24 4.16
CA HIS A 388 -8.84 17.20 4.41
C HIS A 388 -8.89 17.63 5.89
N GLU A 389 -7.73 17.75 6.52
CA GLU A 389 -7.61 18.28 7.87
C GLU A 389 -8.12 19.73 7.90
N PRO A 390 -8.75 20.17 8.97
CA PRO A 390 -8.96 19.49 10.25
C PRO A 390 -10.26 18.68 10.32
N TYR A 391 -10.96 18.45 9.22
CA TYR A 391 -12.29 17.80 9.21
C TYR A 391 -12.22 16.30 9.49
N TYR A 392 -11.19 15.63 9.02
CA TYR A 392 -10.86 14.24 9.30
C TYR A 392 -9.39 13.95 8.99
N VAL A 393 -8.84 12.92 9.63
CA VAL A 393 -7.48 12.44 9.35
C VAL A 393 -7.45 11.65 8.03
N GLN A 394 -6.30 11.62 7.38
CA GLN A 394 -6.15 10.96 6.07
C GLN A 394 -6.60 9.49 6.08
N ASP A 395 -6.35 8.73 7.15
CA ASP A 395 -6.69 7.31 7.25
C ASP A 395 -8.20 7.06 7.26
N ALA A 396 -9.01 8.04 7.74
CA ALA A 396 -10.46 7.95 7.66
C ALA A 396 -10.95 7.89 6.20
N ALA A 397 -10.25 8.54 5.27
CA ALA A 397 -10.56 8.56 3.85
C ALA A 397 -9.91 7.40 3.08
N TYR A 398 -8.77 6.87 3.57
CA TYR A 398 -7.87 5.98 2.84
C TYR A 398 -8.59 4.79 2.18
N HIS A 399 -9.54 4.16 2.91
CA HIS A 399 -10.37 3.08 2.35
C HIS A 399 -11.88 3.43 2.33
N ASN A 400 -12.26 4.71 2.52
CA ASN A 400 -13.65 5.15 2.58
C ASN A 400 -13.96 6.26 1.56
N GLY A 401 -13.56 6.07 0.31
CA GLY A 401 -13.95 6.97 -0.76
C GLY A 401 -12.84 7.29 -1.74
N ILE A 402 -11.60 7.32 -1.28
CA ILE A 402 -10.42 7.59 -2.12
C ILE A 402 -10.33 6.60 -3.28
N VAL A 403 -9.92 7.09 -4.43
CA VAL A 403 -9.66 6.27 -5.62
C VAL A 403 -8.31 5.59 -5.48
N TRP A 404 -8.31 4.27 -5.61
CA TRP A 404 -7.11 3.44 -5.64
C TRP A 404 -6.78 3.06 -7.08
N THR A 405 -5.63 3.50 -7.57
CA THR A 405 -5.26 3.37 -8.98
C THR A 405 -5.18 1.91 -9.45
N TRP A 406 -4.72 0.99 -8.59
CA TRP A 406 -4.60 -0.43 -8.94
C TRP A 406 -5.95 -1.13 -9.20
N LEU A 407 -7.02 -0.70 -8.53
CA LEU A 407 -8.37 -1.26 -8.69
C LEU A 407 -8.92 -1.09 -10.11
N ALA A 408 -8.41 -0.08 -10.83
CA ALA A 408 -8.76 0.10 -12.24
C ALA A 408 -8.47 -1.16 -13.06
N GLY A 409 -7.40 -1.92 -12.73
CA GLY A 409 -7.07 -3.17 -13.41
C GLY A 409 -8.14 -4.24 -13.28
N ALA A 410 -8.69 -4.44 -12.08
CA ALA A 410 -9.78 -5.40 -11.84
C ALA A 410 -11.06 -4.99 -12.56
N TRP A 411 -11.43 -3.70 -12.53
CA TRP A 411 -12.59 -3.21 -13.21
C TRP A 411 -12.45 -3.25 -14.74
N ILE A 412 -11.30 -2.84 -15.31
CA ILE A 412 -11.01 -2.91 -16.74
C ILE A 412 -11.12 -4.36 -17.23
N LYS A 413 -10.57 -5.34 -16.48
CA LYS A 413 -10.73 -6.76 -16.79
C LYS A 413 -12.21 -7.11 -16.97
N SER A 414 -13.03 -6.83 -15.97
CA SER A 414 -14.46 -7.15 -16.00
C SER A 414 -15.20 -6.38 -17.08
N ALA A 415 -14.90 -5.09 -17.28
CA ALA A 415 -15.50 -4.28 -18.33
C ALA A 415 -15.23 -4.87 -19.73
N VAL A 416 -13.99 -5.28 -20.00
CA VAL A 416 -13.60 -5.92 -21.26
C VAL A 416 -14.29 -7.29 -21.40
N GLU A 417 -14.32 -8.12 -20.35
CA GLU A 417 -15.04 -9.40 -20.35
C GLU A 417 -16.54 -9.25 -20.62
N PHE A 418 -17.15 -8.15 -20.17
CA PHE A 418 -18.53 -7.79 -20.47
C PHE A 418 -18.71 -7.01 -21.80
N GLY A 419 -17.68 -6.95 -22.64
CA GLY A 419 -17.76 -6.33 -23.96
C GLY A 419 -17.80 -4.81 -23.98
N GLN A 420 -17.22 -4.16 -22.98
CA GLN A 420 -17.16 -2.72 -22.84
C GLN A 420 -15.72 -2.16 -22.99
N PRO A 421 -14.90 -2.58 -24.01
CA PRO A 421 -13.52 -2.16 -24.10
C PRO A 421 -13.35 -0.64 -24.28
N ASN A 422 -14.30 0.03 -24.93
CA ASN A 422 -14.28 1.48 -25.14
C ASN A 422 -14.56 2.25 -23.83
N LEU A 423 -15.46 1.75 -23.00
CA LEU A 423 -15.74 2.32 -21.67
C LEU A 423 -14.52 2.11 -20.77
N ALA A 424 -13.93 0.91 -20.78
CA ALA A 424 -12.71 0.59 -20.05
C ALA A 424 -11.54 1.51 -20.46
N TYR A 425 -11.45 1.83 -21.75
CA TYR A 425 -10.36 2.67 -22.25
C TYR A 425 -10.42 4.12 -21.75
N ARG A 426 -11.59 4.66 -21.38
CA ARG A 426 -11.69 6.01 -20.77
C ARG A 426 -10.89 6.08 -19.47
N VAL A 427 -10.97 5.05 -18.62
CA VAL A 427 -10.17 4.95 -17.38
C VAL A 427 -8.69 4.75 -17.72
N THR A 428 -8.39 3.89 -18.69
CA THR A 428 -7.01 3.68 -19.16
C THR A 428 -6.39 4.97 -19.70
N GLU A 429 -7.13 5.79 -20.43
CA GLU A 429 -6.65 7.07 -20.97
C GLU A 429 -6.27 8.06 -19.85
N ASN A 430 -7.02 8.06 -18.74
CA ASN A 430 -6.63 8.83 -17.57
C ASN A 430 -5.32 8.33 -16.95
N MET A 431 -5.14 7.00 -16.83
CA MET A 431 -3.86 6.42 -16.38
C MET A 431 -2.70 6.80 -17.31
N VAL A 432 -2.91 6.81 -18.63
CA VAL A 432 -1.94 7.29 -19.61
C VAL A 432 -1.57 8.75 -19.34
N GLY A 433 -2.57 9.61 -19.09
CA GLY A 433 -2.35 11.01 -18.71
C GLY A 433 -1.55 11.18 -17.43
N GLN A 434 -1.80 10.33 -16.40
CA GLN A 434 -1.01 10.34 -15.17
C GLN A 434 0.46 9.98 -15.46
N ILE A 435 0.71 8.90 -16.19
CA ILE A 435 2.07 8.43 -16.50
C ILE A 435 2.88 9.48 -17.27
N LEU A 436 2.27 10.19 -18.21
CA LEU A 436 2.99 11.09 -19.12
C LEU A 436 3.04 12.55 -18.67
N GLU A 437 2.05 13.02 -17.90
CA GLU A 437 1.79 14.45 -17.75
C GLU A 437 1.59 14.89 -16.30
N ARG A 438 1.36 13.95 -15.36
CA ARG A 438 1.02 14.29 -13.97
C ARG A 438 1.96 13.62 -12.99
N GLY A 439 2.22 14.30 -11.86
CA GLY A 439 3.08 13.75 -10.81
C GLY A 439 4.52 13.50 -11.28
N ALA A 440 5.09 12.37 -10.90
CA ALA A 440 6.40 11.94 -11.37
C ALA A 440 6.26 11.22 -12.72
N VAL A 441 6.83 11.78 -13.76
CA VAL A 441 6.74 11.25 -15.14
C VAL A 441 7.17 9.79 -15.19
N GLY A 442 6.36 8.98 -15.85
CA GLY A 442 6.60 7.53 -16.01
C GLY A 442 6.03 6.69 -14.89
N THR A 443 5.32 7.27 -13.91
CA THR A 443 4.80 6.56 -12.76
C THR A 443 3.28 6.69 -12.63
N LEU A 444 2.69 5.84 -11.80
CA LEU A 444 1.32 5.94 -11.32
C LEU A 444 1.32 6.08 -9.81
N SER A 445 0.52 7.02 -9.31
CA SER A 445 0.34 7.19 -7.88
C SER A 445 -0.42 6.00 -7.27
N GLU A 446 -0.31 5.89 -5.97
CA GLU A 446 -1.12 4.96 -5.18
C GLU A 446 -2.59 5.36 -5.25
N LEU A 447 -2.87 6.62 -4.98
CA LEU A 447 -4.18 7.18 -4.73
C LEU A 447 -4.47 8.41 -5.58
N LEU A 448 -5.78 8.72 -5.71
CA LEU A 448 -6.31 10.02 -6.10
C LEU A 448 -7.48 10.38 -5.20
N ASP A 449 -7.72 11.67 -5.01
CA ASP A 449 -9.00 12.11 -4.46
C ASP A 449 -10.16 11.62 -5.32
N ALA A 450 -11.31 11.36 -4.71
CA ALA A 450 -12.49 10.91 -5.47
C ALA A 450 -13.10 12.04 -6.30
N ALA A 451 -12.90 13.29 -5.93
CA ALA A 451 -13.37 14.46 -6.64
C ALA A 451 -12.31 15.57 -6.68
N PRO A 452 -12.35 16.46 -7.69
CA PRO A 452 -11.54 17.68 -7.67
C PRO A 452 -11.89 18.56 -6.47
N HIS A 453 -10.90 19.22 -5.89
CA HIS A 453 -11.15 20.28 -4.91
C HIS A 453 -11.83 21.49 -5.56
N PRO A 454 -12.51 22.34 -4.78
CA PRO A 454 -13.15 23.56 -5.30
C PRO A 454 -12.15 24.41 -6.10
N GLY A 455 -12.49 24.70 -7.36
CA GLY A 455 -11.65 25.48 -8.29
C GLY A 455 -10.58 24.65 -9.04
N GLU A 456 -10.43 23.37 -8.77
CA GLU A 456 -9.57 22.45 -9.52
C GLU A 456 -10.34 21.69 -10.59
N ILE A 457 -9.67 21.32 -11.67
CA ILE A 457 -10.28 20.58 -12.79
C ILE A 457 -10.11 19.06 -12.58
N GLN A 458 -9.05 18.65 -11.90
CA GLN A 458 -8.68 17.25 -11.74
C GLN A 458 -8.49 16.89 -10.27
N PRO A 459 -8.82 15.65 -9.84
CA PRO A 459 -8.52 15.16 -8.51
C PRO A 459 -7.01 15.18 -8.24
N ARG A 460 -6.63 15.47 -7.00
CA ARG A 460 -5.21 15.46 -6.60
C ARG A 460 -4.68 14.03 -6.55
N LEU A 461 -3.41 13.86 -6.94
CA LEU A 461 -2.65 12.63 -6.71
C LEU A 461 -2.19 12.60 -5.25
N SER A 462 -2.20 11.41 -4.66
CA SER A 462 -1.82 11.22 -3.27
C SER A 462 -1.18 9.84 -3.03
N GLY A 463 -0.73 9.60 -1.79
CA GLY A 463 0.01 8.39 -1.46
C GLY A 463 1.42 8.38 -2.08
N THR A 464 1.98 7.21 -2.33
CA THR A 464 3.25 7.08 -3.05
C THR A 464 3.12 7.58 -4.48
N PHE A 465 4.18 8.23 -4.99
CA PHE A 465 4.15 8.72 -6.38
C PHE A 465 4.42 7.62 -7.41
N SER A 466 5.00 6.51 -7.00
CA SER A 466 5.29 5.35 -7.87
C SER A 466 4.90 4.07 -7.16
N GLN A 467 3.69 3.60 -7.43
CA GLN A 467 3.15 2.40 -6.78
C GLN A 467 3.22 1.19 -7.71
N ALA A 468 3.80 0.10 -7.20
CA ALA A 468 4.09 -1.11 -7.99
C ALA A 468 2.83 -1.74 -8.59
N TRP A 469 1.81 -2.01 -7.77
CA TRP A 469 0.59 -2.65 -8.26
C TRP A 469 -0.19 -1.77 -9.26
N SER A 470 -0.15 -0.43 -9.11
CA SER A 470 -0.78 0.47 -10.08
C SER A 470 -0.13 0.37 -11.46
N LEU A 471 1.22 0.39 -11.51
CA LEU A 471 1.98 0.23 -12.74
C LEU A 471 1.81 -1.18 -13.34
N ALA A 472 1.85 -2.21 -12.49
CA ALA A 472 1.73 -3.59 -12.93
C ALA A 472 0.35 -3.91 -13.50
N GLU A 473 -0.72 -3.40 -12.88
CA GLU A 473 -2.08 -3.56 -13.37
C GLU A 473 -2.29 -2.85 -14.70
N PHE A 474 -1.75 -1.65 -14.89
CA PHE A 474 -1.77 -0.98 -16.19
C PHE A 474 -1.10 -1.81 -17.29
N ILE A 475 0.07 -2.41 -17.00
CA ILE A 475 0.77 -3.29 -17.94
C ILE A 475 -0.04 -4.57 -18.17
N ARG A 476 -0.54 -5.21 -17.11
CA ARG A 476 -1.29 -6.46 -17.19
C ARG A 476 -2.55 -6.33 -18.04
N VAL A 477 -3.36 -5.27 -17.84
CA VAL A 477 -4.61 -5.11 -18.60
C VAL A 477 -4.36 -4.85 -20.09
N ALA A 478 -3.23 -4.24 -20.45
CA ALA A 478 -2.85 -4.11 -21.86
C ALA A 478 -2.77 -5.48 -22.52
N TYR A 479 -2.03 -6.42 -21.93
CA TYR A 479 -1.82 -7.75 -22.50
C TYR A 479 -3.00 -8.70 -22.27
N HIS A 480 -3.50 -8.82 -21.04
CA HIS A 480 -4.53 -9.82 -20.71
C HIS A 480 -5.93 -9.38 -21.14
N SER A 481 -6.28 -8.10 -20.98
CA SER A 481 -7.64 -7.65 -21.25
C SER A 481 -7.81 -7.19 -22.70
N TYR A 482 -7.09 -6.16 -23.14
CA TYR A 482 -7.27 -5.62 -24.49
C TYR A 482 -6.73 -6.55 -25.59
N LEU A 483 -5.52 -7.06 -25.41
CA LEU A 483 -4.90 -7.98 -26.41
C LEU A 483 -5.38 -9.42 -26.24
N GLY A 484 -6.07 -9.75 -25.16
CA GLY A 484 -6.66 -11.07 -24.92
C GLY A 484 -5.65 -12.21 -24.88
N VAL A 485 -4.44 -11.95 -24.38
CA VAL A 485 -3.36 -12.96 -24.31
C VAL A 485 -3.56 -13.85 -23.09
N SER A 486 -3.62 -15.15 -23.29
CA SER A 486 -3.51 -16.15 -22.24
C SER A 486 -2.56 -17.27 -22.69
N VAL A 487 -1.71 -17.73 -21.78
CA VAL A 487 -0.65 -18.71 -22.07
C VAL A 487 -0.79 -19.94 -21.17
N ASP A 488 -0.39 -21.09 -21.72
CA ASP A 488 -0.20 -22.34 -20.98
C ASP A 488 1.06 -23.03 -21.51
N ALA A 489 2.22 -22.57 -21.03
CA ALA A 489 3.51 -23.07 -21.47
C ALA A 489 3.73 -24.54 -21.14
N PRO A 490 3.26 -25.13 -20.02
CA PRO A 490 3.32 -26.58 -19.79
C PRO A 490 2.68 -27.40 -20.90
N ASN A 491 1.57 -26.93 -21.49
CA ASN A 491 0.86 -27.60 -22.59
C ASN A 491 1.21 -27.03 -23.96
N ASN A 492 2.16 -26.09 -24.02
CA ASN A 492 2.61 -25.41 -25.24
C ASN A 492 1.46 -24.75 -26.01
N GLN A 493 0.59 -23.99 -25.30
CA GLN A 493 -0.61 -23.37 -25.82
C GLN A 493 -0.61 -21.87 -25.64
N LEU A 494 -1.21 -21.17 -26.61
CA LEU A 494 -1.47 -19.73 -26.59
C LEU A 494 -2.90 -19.45 -27.00
N TRP A 495 -3.62 -18.60 -26.26
CA TRP A 495 -4.92 -18.08 -26.65
C TRP A 495 -4.83 -16.59 -26.94
N LEU A 496 -5.50 -16.18 -28.02
CA LEU A 496 -5.54 -14.81 -28.52
C LEU A 496 -6.99 -14.41 -28.75
N ILE A 497 -7.59 -13.69 -27.80
CA ILE A 497 -8.99 -13.24 -27.85
C ILE A 497 -9.03 -11.73 -27.65
N PRO A 498 -8.56 -10.92 -28.63
CA PRO A 498 -8.48 -9.46 -28.45
C PRO A 498 -9.86 -8.82 -28.35
N GLN A 499 -9.97 -7.85 -27.47
CA GLN A 499 -11.12 -6.94 -27.36
C GLN A 499 -10.59 -5.51 -27.40
N LEU A 500 -10.22 -5.06 -28.59
CA LEU A 500 -9.55 -3.81 -28.83
C LEU A 500 -10.55 -2.63 -28.72
N PRO A 501 -10.25 -1.61 -27.91
CA PRO A 501 -11.00 -0.34 -27.97
C PRO A 501 -10.70 0.39 -29.29
N HIS A 502 -11.60 1.23 -29.76
CA HIS A 502 -11.44 1.97 -31.03
C HIS A 502 -10.13 2.75 -31.13
N ARG A 503 -9.59 3.21 -30.00
CA ARG A 503 -8.31 3.94 -29.95
C ARG A 503 -7.07 3.07 -29.98
N LEU A 504 -7.23 1.73 -29.92
CA LEU A 504 -6.17 0.72 -30.05
C LEU A 504 -6.55 -0.31 -31.11
N ASN A 505 -7.08 0.11 -32.26
CA ASN A 505 -7.58 -0.75 -33.33
C ASN A 505 -6.49 -1.55 -34.07
N ALA A 506 -5.23 -1.22 -33.85
CA ALA A 506 -4.08 -2.00 -34.30
C ALA A 506 -3.01 -2.07 -33.23
N ALA A 507 -2.37 -3.25 -33.13
CA ALA A 507 -1.26 -3.45 -32.20
C ALA A 507 -0.29 -4.52 -32.72
N THR A 508 1.01 -4.32 -32.50
CA THR A 508 2.07 -5.34 -32.72
C THR A 508 2.86 -5.48 -31.42
N PHE A 509 2.97 -6.70 -30.92
CA PHE A 509 3.58 -6.98 -29.63
C PHE A 509 4.21 -8.36 -29.55
N ASP A 510 5.15 -8.53 -28.63
CA ASP A 510 5.80 -9.81 -28.39
C ASP A 510 5.23 -10.51 -27.14
N VAL A 511 5.10 -11.85 -27.21
CA VAL A 511 4.70 -12.70 -26.10
C VAL A 511 5.76 -13.78 -25.89
N ALA A 512 6.16 -13.95 -24.62
CA ALA A 512 7.04 -15.02 -24.17
C ALA A 512 6.20 -16.16 -23.58
N ILE A 513 6.47 -17.41 -23.97
CA ILE A 513 5.80 -18.64 -23.54
C ILE A 513 6.89 -19.66 -23.28
N GLY A 514 7.31 -19.83 -22.05
CA GLY A 514 8.51 -20.59 -21.72
C GLY A 514 9.74 -20.09 -22.48
N ARG A 515 10.33 -20.95 -23.31
CA ARG A 515 11.45 -20.57 -24.17
C ARG A 515 11.02 -20.01 -25.52
N THR A 516 9.75 -20.15 -25.87
CA THR A 516 9.18 -19.66 -27.12
C THR A 516 8.91 -18.15 -27.02
N ARG A 517 9.17 -17.45 -28.11
CA ARG A 517 8.78 -16.03 -28.29
C ARG A 517 8.13 -15.86 -29.64
N VAL A 518 6.96 -15.23 -29.63
CA VAL A 518 6.20 -14.94 -30.85
C VAL A 518 5.89 -13.45 -30.93
N ARG A 519 5.84 -12.93 -32.16
CA ARG A 519 5.30 -11.60 -32.44
C ARG A 519 3.90 -11.72 -32.97
N ILE A 520 3.00 -10.94 -32.44
CA ILE A 520 1.58 -10.93 -32.79
C ILE A 520 1.25 -9.54 -33.31
N SER A 521 0.50 -9.48 -34.42
CA SER A 521 -0.07 -8.22 -34.91
C SER A 521 -1.58 -8.39 -35.06
N TYR A 522 -2.31 -7.39 -34.60
CA TYR A 522 -3.76 -7.24 -34.74
C TYR A 522 -4.08 -6.01 -35.57
N GLU A 523 -5.07 -6.13 -36.43
CA GLU A 523 -5.72 -5.01 -37.11
C GLU A 523 -7.23 -5.28 -37.08
N GLY A 524 -8.04 -4.33 -36.62
CA GLY A 524 -9.48 -4.54 -36.52
C GLY A 524 -10.28 -3.27 -36.70
N GLU A 525 -11.34 -3.34 -37.50
CA GLU A 525 -12.30 -2.25 -37.66
C GLU A 525 -13.70 -2.84 -37.97
N GLY A 526 -14.65 -2.55 -37.08
CA GLY A 526 -16.05 -2.93 -37.25
C GLY A 526 -16.24 -4.46 -37.38
N MET A 527 -16.51 -4.91 -38.60
CA MET A 527 -16.78 -6.32 -38.94
C MET A 527 -15.58 -7.01 -39.61
N LYS A 528 -14.38 -6.45 -39.47
CA LYS A 528 -13.16 -7.01 -40.03
C LYS A 528 -12.09 -7.16 -38.95
N GLY A 529 -11.33 -8.24 -39.02
CA GLY A 529 -10.21 -8.47 -38.15
C GLY A 529 -9.06 -9.15 -38.88
N ARG A 530 -7.84 -8.97 -38.40
CA ARG A 530 -6.65 -9.65 -38.87
C ARG A 530 -5.77 -10.01 -37.70
N ILE A 531 -5.30 -11.26 -37.69
CA ILE A 531 -4.34 -11.80 -36.73
C ILE A 531 -3.12 -12.30 -37.50
N VAL A 532 -1.96 -11.78 -37.18
CA VAL A 532 -0.70 -12.30 -37.70
C VAL A 532 0.14 -12.80 -36.53
N VAL A 533 0.57 -14.05 -36.56
CA VAL A 533 1.44 -14.65 -35.55
C VAL A 533 2.73 -15.12 -36.17
N ARG A 534 3.85 -14.57 -35.78
CA ARG A 534 5.18 -14.89 -36.28
C ARG A 534 6.07 -15.50 -35.20
N SER A 535 6.68 -16.64 -35.51
CA SER A 535 7.73 -17.25 -34.69
C SER A 535 9.00 -16.39 -34.70
N LEU A 536 9.44 -15.93 -33.52
CA LEU A 536 10.73 -15.23 -33.36
C LEU A 536 11.80 -16.16 -32.79
N LYS A 537 11.43 -16.98 -31.77
CA LYS A 537 12.28 -17.98 -31.16
C LYS A 537 11.38 -19.13 -30.74
N GLN A 538 11.63 -20.33 -31.21
CA GLN A 538 10.78 -21.46 -30.98
C GLN A 538 11.51 -22.76 -31.28
N ASP A 539 11.44 -23.71 -30.32
CA ASP A 539 12.09 -25.03 -30.48
C ASP A 539 11.07 -26.11 -30.92
N THR A 540 9.83 -25.98 -30.43
CA THR A 540 8.73 -26.95 -30.70
C THR A 540 7.51 -26.23 -31.25
N PRO A 541 6.62 -26.88 -31.99
CA PRO A 541 5.38 -26.28 -32.47
C PRO A 541 4.52 -25.78 -31.32
N LEU A 542 3.90 -24.59 -31.48
CA LEU A 542 3.00 -23.94 -30.53
C LEU A 542 1.56 -24.06 -31.01
N SER A 543 0.67 -24.59 -30.18
CA SER A 543 -0.76 -24.56 -30.45
C SER A 543 -1.33 -23.19 -30.17
N VAL A 544 -1.86 -22.52 -31.18
CA VAL A 544 -2.47 -21.19 -31.05
C VAL A 544 -3.97 -21.31 -31.26
N ASN A 545 -4.73 -20.93 -30.24
CA ASN A 545 -6.19 -20.77 -30.28
C ASN A 545 -6.52 -19.28 -30.38
N PHE A 546 -7.46 -18.93 -31.23
CA PHE A 546 -7.86 -17.55 -31.40
C PHE A 546 -9.36 -17.38 -31.40
N GLY A 547 -9.81 -16.20 -30.99
CA GLY A 547 -11.19 -15.74 -31.13
C GLY A 547 -11.19 -14.25 -31.46
N TRP A 548 -12.00 -13.86 -32.44
CA TRP A 548 -12.14 -12.47 -32.83
C TRP A 548 -13.61 -12.03 -32.72
N PRO A 549 -13.95 -11.24 -31.70
CA PRO A 549 -15.30 -10.66 -31.58
C PRO A 549 -15.49 -9.49 -32.55
N PHE A 550 -16.64 -9.42 -33.21
CA PHE A 550 -17.05 -8.30 -34.05
C PHE A 550 -17.98 -7.35 -33.28
N ALA A 551 -18.18 -6.15 -33.80
CA ALA A 551 -19.00 -5.12 -33.18
C ALA A 551 -20.46 -5.52 -32.90
N ASN A 552 -20.99 -6.55 -33.57
CA ASN A 552 -22.34 -7.09 -33.39
C ASN A 552 -22.42 -8.24 -32.34
N ALA A 553 -21.39 -8.46 -31.53
CA ALA A 553 -21.25 -9.54 -30.56
C ALA A 553 -21.16 -10.97 -31.16
N ARG A 554 -21.11 -11.10 -32.48
CA ARG A 554 -20.71 -12.32 -33.18
C ARG A 554 -19.19 -12.33 -33.33
N GLY A 555 -18.63 -13.44 -33.71
CA GLY A 555 -17.20 -13.55 -33.96
C GLY A 555 -16.82 -14.84 -34.63
N ARG A 556 -15.51 -14.98 -34.81
CA ARG A 556 -14.93 -16.22 -35.33
C ARG A 556 -13.87 -16.72 -34.36
N SER A 557 -13.81 -18.03 -34.19
CA SER A 557 -12.75 -18.70 -33.45
C SER A 557 -12.08 -19.76 -34.32
N GLY A 558 -10.92 -20.17 -33.89
CA GLY A 558 -10.19 -21.23 -34.56
C GLY A 558 -8.90 -21.58 -33.86
N SER A 559 -8.16 -22.49 -34.45
CA SER A 559 -6.85 -22.89 -33.94
C SER A 559 -5.90 -23.23 -35.08
N PHE A 560 -4.61 -23.19 -34.83
CA PHE A 560 -3.56 -23.60 -35.72
C PHE A 560 -2.29 -24.00 -34.95
N LEU A 561 -1.41 -24.73 -35.64
CA LEU A 561 -0.11 -25.14 -35.13
C LEU A 561 0.97 -24.23 -35.72
N LEU A 562 1.46 -23.25 -34.94
CA LEU A 562 2.60 -22.44 -35.37
C LEU A 562 3.89 -23.25 -35.31
N ARG A 563 4.57 -23.42 -36.43
CA ARG A 563 5.85 -24.14 -36.52
C ARG A 563 7.04 -23.18 -36.37
N PRO A 564 8.19 -23.64 -35.88
CA PRO A 564 9.42 -22.84 -35.79
C PRO A 564 9.75 -22.08 -37.08
N GLY A 565 10.02 -20.79 -36.98
CA GLY A 565 10.39 -19.90 -38.09
C GLY A 565 9.24 -19.52 -39.04
N LYS A 566 8.01 -19.96 -38.78
CA LYS A 566 6.84 -19.71 -39.65
C LYS A 566 6.06 -18.49 -39.20
N THR A 567 5.24 -17.99 -40.13
CA THR A 567 4.23 -16.92 -39.87
C THR A 567 2.89 -17.46 -40.35
N VAL A 568 1.87 -17.18 -39.52
CA VAL A 568 0.46 -17.44 -39.86
C VAL A 568 -0.25 -16.10 -39.91
N ASP A 569 -1.01 -15.85 -41.00
CA ASP A 569 -1.74 -14.61 -41.25
C ASP A 569 -3.20 -14.95 -41.58
N ILE A 570 -4.13 -14.48 -40.77
CA ILE A 570 -5.55 -14.80 -40.86
C ILE A 570 -6.34 -13.49 -40.95
N ALA A 571 -7.02 -13.29 -42.09
CA ALA A 571 -7.99 -12.22 -42.28
C ALA A 571 -9.39 -12.75 -42.00
N LEU A 572 -10.13 -12.04 -41.12
CA LEU A 572 -11.43 -12.44 -40.60
C LEU A 572 -12.50 -11.42 -40.99
N THR A 573 -13.62 -11.95 -41.48
CA THR A 573 -14.86 -11.19 -41.71
C THR A 573 -16.02 -11.96 -41.13
N GLU A 574 -17.20 -11.36 -41.02
CA GLU A 574 -18.41 -12.08 -40.59
C GLU A 574 -18.73 -13.28 -41.48
N ALA A 575 -18.50 -13.15 -42.77
CA ALA A 575 -18.82 -14.20 -43.77
C ALA A 575 -17.70 -15.24 -44.00
N SER A 576 -16.44 -14.89 -43.75
CA SER A 576 -15.28 -15.70 -44.12
C SER A 576 -14.07 -15.52 -43.23
N ALA A 577 -13.22 -16.53 -43.22
CA ALA A 577 -11.85 -16.43 -42.74
C ALA A 577 -10.91 -16.85 -43.86
N ASN A 578 -10.01 -15.98 -44.27
CA ASN A 578 -9.03 -16.26 -45.33
C ASN A 578 -7.63 -16.33 -44.70
N THR A 579 -6.89 -17.35 -45.02
CA THR A 579 -5.50 -17.49 -44.64
C THR A 579 -4.58 -17.34 -45.82
N THR A 580 -3.48 -16.61 -45.63
CA THR A 580 -2.38 -16.53 -46.59
C THR A 580 -1.24 -17.53 -46.26
N SER A 581 -1.43 -18.35 -45.24
CA SER A 581 -0.47 -19.36 -44.84
C SER A 581 -0.66 -20.64 -45.67
N ASP A 582 0.41 -21.20 -46.17
CA ASP A 582 0.44 -22.53 -46.84
C ASP A 582 0.28 -23.71 -45.85
N ASP A 583 -0.04 -23.44 -44.58
CA ASP A 583 -0.13 -24.48 -43.54
C ASP A 583 -1.54 -25.07 -43.48
N PRO A 584 -1.73 -26.39 -43.77
CA PRO A 584 -3.03 -27.07 -43.77
C PRO A 584 -3.60 -27.28 -42.37
N THR A 585 -2.92 -26.84 -41.29
CA THR A 585 -3.35 -27.05 -39.91
C THR A 585 -4.30 -25.96 -39.38
N ILE A 586 -4.63 -24.95 -40.18
CA ILE A 586 -5.53 -23.88 -39.77
C ILE A 586 -6.98 -24.40 -39.84
N ASN A 587 -7.56 -24.55 -38.67
CA ASN A 587 -8.99 -24.85 -38.51
C ASN A 587 -9.71 -23.57 -38.04
N VAL A 588 -10.65 -23.10 -38.84
CA VAL A 588 -11.53 -21.97 -38.48
C VAL A 588 -12.94 -22.52 -38.33
N GLU A 589 -13.41 -22.46 -37.10
CA GLU A 589 -14.81 -22.81 -36.77
C GLU A 589 -15.76 -21.73 -37.29
N SER A 590 -16.91 -22.14 -37.77
CA SER A 590 -17.96 -21.25 -38.16
C SER A 590 -18.53 -20.53 -36.96
N GLU A 591 -18.85 -19.27 -37.15
CA GLU A 591 -19.56 -18.33 -36.29
C GLU A 591 -19.77 -18.76 -34.83
N VAL A 592 -19.04 -18.11 -33.92
CA VAL A 592 -19.18 -18.25 -32.49
C VAL A 592 -19.92 -17.02 -31.96
N GLN A 593 -20.95 -17.22 -31.16
CA GLN A 593 -21.52 -16.13 -30.37
C GLN A 593 -20.58 -15.82 -29.21
N PHE A 594 -19.76 -14.82 -29.38
CA PHE A 594 -19.06 -14.20 -28.27
C PHE A 594 -20.10 -13.37 -27.52
N LEU A 595 -20.74 -13.96 -26.52
CA LEU A 595 -21.53 -13.30 -25.50
C LEU A 595 -22.87 -12.65 -25.97
N SER A 596 -23.94 -13.31 -25.73
CA SER A 596 -25.27 -12.71 -25.53
C SER A 596 -25.29 -11.59 -24.45
N GLN A 597 -24.22 -11.50 -23.70
CA GLN A 597 -23.96 -10.63 -22.56
C GLN A 597 -23.72 -9.15 -22.90
N PHE A 598 -23.26 -8.81 -24.12
CA PHE A 598 -22.93 -7.43 -24.49
C PHE A 598 -24.13 -6.49 -24.60
N ARG A 599 -25.31 -6.99 -24.84
CA ARG A 599 -26.49 -6.16 -25.09
C ARG A 599 -27.08 -5.51 -23.84
N ALA A 600 -26.97 -6.17 -22.69
CA ALA A 600 -27.56 -5.68 -21.45
C ALA A 600 -26.85 -4.44 -20.87
N LEU A 601 -25.58 -4.19 -21.25
CA LEU A 601 -24.74 -3.11 -20.73
C LEU A 601 -24.48 -1.99 -21.77
N ALA A 602 -25.16 -2.00 -22.91
CA ALA A 602 -24.92 -1.02 -23.99
C ALA A 602 -25.13 0.46 -23.58
N SER A 603 -25.88 0.71 -22.50
CA SER A 603 -26.16 2.05 -21.96
C SER A 603 -25.37 2.33 -20.67
N LEU A 604 -24.39 1.48 -20.33
CA LEU A 604 -23.59 1.67 -19.12
C LEU A 604 -22.65 2.87 -19.28
N ASP A 605 -22.60 3.75 -18.28
CA ASP A 605 -21.66 4.86 -18.20
C ASP A 605 -21.01 4.91 -16.81
N LEU A 606 -19.89 5.63 -16.73
CA LEU A 606 -19.13 5.82 -15.50
C LEU A 606 -19.87 6.74 -14.53
N ALA A 607 -19.64 6.58 -13.26
CA ALA A 607 -20.12 7.49 -12.23
C ALA A 607 -19.52 8.90 -12.43
N ARG A 608 -20.27 9.91 -12.03
CA ARG A 608 -19.78 11.29 -11.94
C ARG A 608 -19.53 11.58 -10.46
N PRO A 609 -18.30 11.98 -10.10
CA PRO A 609 -18.04 12.32 -8.72
C PRO A 609 -18.89 13.53 -8.32
N HIS A 610 -19.55 13.42 -7.17
CA HIS A 610 -20.22 14.55 -6.55
C HIS A 610 -19.85 14.63 -5.09
N VAL A 611 -19.55 15.82 -4.63
CA VAL A 611 -19.30 16.10 -3.21
C VAL A 611 -20.61 16.55 -2.62
N ARG A 612 -21.13 15.80 -1.64
CA ARG A 612 -22.35 16.20 -0.94
C ARG A 612 -22.15 17.59 -0.35
N PRO A 613 -23.12 18.52 -0.45
CA PRO A 613 -23.01 19.86 0.15
C PRO A 613 -22.66 19.84 1.65
N ASN A 614 -23.08 18.80 2.36
CA ASN A 614 -22.80 18.59 3.79
C ASN A 614 -21.33 18.21 4.10
N LEU A 615 -20.56 17.73 3.10
CA LEU A 615 -19.13 17.49 3.27
C LEU A 615 -18.32 18.79 3.22
N GLN A 616 -18.84 19.84 2.58
CA GLN A 616 -18.29 21.21 2.69
C GLN A 616 -18.66 21.88 4.02
N SER A 617 -19.71 21.41 4.67
CA SER A 617 -20.19 21.82 5.98
C SER A 617 -20.08 20.70 7.01
N LEU A 618 -19.09 19.82 6.90
CA LEU A 618 -18.70 18.99 8.04
C LEU A 618 -18.52 19.97 9.18
N LYS A 619 -19.49 20.00 10.12
CA LYS A 619 -19.30 20.64 11.39
C LYS A 619 -17.93 20.19 11.84
N GLY A 620 -17.05 21.14 12.16
CA GLY A 620 -15.79 20.82 12.79
C GLY A 620 -16.05 19.85 13.95
N PRO A 621 -15.06 19.24 14.54
CA PRO A 621 -15.18 18.09 15.45
C PRO A 621 -16.11 18.28 16.65
N GLY A 622 -16.90 19.35 16.69
CA GLY A 622 -17.86 19.66 17.77
C GLY A 622 -17.21 20.31 18.98
N TYR A 623 -15.91 20.54 18.94
CA TYR A 623 -15.10 21.25 19.93
C TYR A 623 -14.19 22.29 19.26
N PRO A 624 -13.67 23.28 19.98
CA PRO A 624 -12.79 24.31 19.45
C PRO A 624 -11.48 23.72 18.90
N LEU A 625 -11.13 24.13 17.68
CA LEU A 625 -9.80 23.94 17.13
C LEU A 625 -8.93 25.15 17.46
N LEU A 626 -7.78 24.87 18.07
CA LEU A 626 -6.80 25.89 18.41
C LEU A 626 -5.96 26.24 17.16
N SER A 627 -5.64 27.53 17.03
CA SER A 627 -4.80 28.04 15.94
C SER A 627 -3.31 28.00 16.32
N ASN A 628 -2.44 28.16 15.31
CA ASN A 628 -1.00 28.36 15.54
C ASN A 628 -0.74 29.51 16.53
N LYS A 629 -1.55 30.57 16.50
CA LYS A 629 -1.42 31.71 17.43
C LYS A 629 -1.75 31.33 18.86
N ASP A 630 -2.72 30.45 19.08
CA ASP A 630 -3.07 29.99 20.43
C ASP A 630 -1.94 29.16 21.04
N ILE A 631 -1.38 28.22 20.25
CA ILE A 631 -0.31 27.29 20.67
C ILE A 631 1.05 28.02 20.87
N GLN A 632 1.29 29.09 20.14
CA GLN A 632 2.58 29.81 20.18
C GLN A 632 2.50 31.11 20.95
N ARG A 633 1.41 31.34 21.66
CA ARG A 633 1.19 32.59 22.41
C ARG A 633 2.26 32.75 23.48
N PRO A 634 3.06 33.84 23.47
CA PRO A 634 4.09 34.05 24.46
C PRO A 634 3.46 34.47 25.80
N LEU A 635 4.12 34.12 26.90
CA LEU A 635 3.76 34.60 28.21
C LEU A 635 4.12 36.10 28.34
N HIS A 636 3.18 36.89 28.91
CA HIS A 636 3.37 38.30 29.24
C HIS A 636 3.49 38.44 30.76
N ASN A 637 4.68 38.67 31.25
CA ASN A 637 4.98 38.74 32.69
C ASN A 637 4.61 37.47 33.47
N GLY A 638 4.77 36.31 32.81
CA GLY A 638 4.45 35.01 33.39
C GLY A 638 5.43 34.59 34.50
N HIS A 639 4.97 33.68 35.34
CA HIS A 639 5.78 33.07 36.39
C HIS A 639 5.77 31.52 36.23
N THR A 640 6.80 30.88 36.76
CA THR A 640 6.88 29.43 36.79
C THR A 640 5.98 28.85 37.88
N VAL A 641 5.10 27.93 37.48
CA VAL A 641 4.18 27.19 38.38
C VAL A 641 4.91 25.99 39.00
N VAL A 642 5.63 25.25 38.15
CA VAL A 642 6.44 24.09 38.54
C VAL A 642 7.58 23.91 37.57
N GLU A 643 8.73 23.54 38.09
CA GLU A 643 9.84 23.00 37.29
C GLU A 643 10.45 21.82 38.05
N ARG A 644 10.51 20.66 37.36
CA ARG A 644 10.95 19.40 37.94
C ARG A 644 11.84 18.62 36.99
N SER A 645 13.06 18.35 37.48
CA SER A 645 13.93 17.40 36.79
C SER A 645 13.53 15.96 37.10
N ASP A 646 13.67 15.08 36.12
CA ASP A 646 13.44 13.66 36.23
C ASP A 646 14.73 12.85 36.19
N THR A 647 14.67 11.56 36.49
CA THR A 647 15.80 10.65 36.51
C THR A 647 16.14 10.23 35.10
N ILE A 648 17.36 10.46 34.66
CA ILE A 648 17.82 10.05 33.34
C ILE A 648 17.99 8.52 33.27
N GLY A 649 17.35 7.89 32.30
CA GLY A 649 17.51 6.46 31.95
C GLY A 649 16.54 5.53 32.67
N ASP A 650 15.46 6.03 33.23
CA ASP A 650 14.38 5.25 33.86
C ASP A 650 13.16 5.00 32.94
N ASP A 651 13.29 5.32 31.68
CA ASP A 651 12.35 5.06 30.59
C ASP A 651 12.15 3.54 30.28
N ARG A 652 11.91 2.74 31.35
CA ARG A 652 11.81 1.28 31.29
C ARG A 652 10.50 0.72 31.87
N GLY A 653 9.49 1.56 32.04
CA GLY A 653 8.21 1.19 32.64
C GLY A 653 8.40 0.51 33.99
N PRO A 654 7.84 -0.69 34.23
CA PRO A 654 8.06 -1.44 35.47
C PRO A 654 9.49 -2.03 35.58
N GLY A 655 10.48 -1.48 34.88
CA GLY A 655 11.90 -1.86 34.91
C GLY A 655 12.31 -2.95 33.90
N SER A 656 11.43 -3.39 33.03
CA SER A 656 11.68 -4.45 32.08
C SER A 656 11.43 -4.08 30.62
N TYR A 657 10.93 -2.88 30.34
CA TYR A 657 10.54 -2.52 28.97
C TYR A 657 11.76 -2.30 28.08
N ALA A 658 11.62 -2.75 26.86
CA ALA A 658 12.53 -2.50 25.75
C ALA A 658 11.78 -1.67 24.69
N TYR A 659 12.50 -0.78 24.04
CA TYR A 659 11.97 -0.01 22.93
C TYR A 659 11.54 -0.91 21.75
N PRO A 660 10.61 -0.46 20.91
CA PRO A 660 10.40 -1.02 19.56
C PRO A 660 11.72 -1.14 18.81
N THR A 661 11.86 -2.16 17.97
CA THR A 661 13.10 -2.40 17.24
C THR A 661 13.26 -1.54 15.98
N THR A 662 12.29 -0.69 15.68
CA THR A 662 12.37 0.25 14.56
C THR A 662 13.59 1.19 14.71
N PRO A 663 14.33 1.46 13.61
CA PRO A 663 15.44 2.42 13.64
C PRO A 663 15.00 3.88 13.83
N HIS A 664 13.69 4.13 13.71
CA HIS A 664 13.12 5.47 13.73
C HIS A 664 12.89 6.00 15.16
N LEU A 665 12.69 5.12 16.14
CA LEU A 665 12.56 5.49 17.55
C LEU A 665 13.92 5.41 18.25
N LYS A 666 14.51 6.55 18.53
CA LYS A 666 15.84 6.63 19.17
C LYS A 666 15.77 6.29 20.66
N PRO A 667 16.74 5.56 21.19
CA PRO A 667 16.87 5.38 22.65
C PRO A 667 16.94 6.72 23.39
N GLY A 668 16.12 6.86 24.43
CA GLY A 668 15.98 8.11 25.19
C GLY A 668 14.90 9.07 24.65
N SER A 669 14.19 8.70 23.56
CA SER A 669 13.06 9.51 23.09
C SER A 669 11.82 9.39 23.98
N LEU A 670 11.82 8.43 24.91
CA LEU A 670 10.76 8.24 25.90
C LEU A 670 11.24 8.60 27.32
N ASP A 671 12.44 9.17 27.47
CA ASP A 671 13.14 9.52 28.69
C ASP A 671 12.99 11.02 28.94
N LEU A 672 12.00 11.40 29.77
CA LEU A 672 11.75 12.78 30.17
C LEU A 672 12.81 13.19 31.19
N THR A 673 13.50 14.28 30.94
CA THR A 673 14.58 14.75 31.85
C THR A 673 14.22 16.04 32.61
N ASN A 674 13.25 16.82 32.08
CA ASN A 674 12.73 17.99 32.77
C ASN A 674 11.29 18.31 32.28
N PHE A 675 10.44 18.74 33.20
CA PHE A 675 9.10 19.24 32.96
C PHE A 675 8.92 20.59 33.66
N ARG A 676 8.43 21.57 32.86
CA ARG A 676 8.17 22.91 33.41
C ARG A 676 6.80 23.39 32.96
N VAL A 677 6.07 24.02 33.85
CA VAL A 677 4.84 24.75 33.57
C VAL A 677 4.99 26.20 34.04
N ALA A 678 4.58 27.13 33.20
CA ALA A 678 4.54 28.56 33.53
C ALA A 678 3.20 29.16 33.08
N THR A 679 2.78 30.24 33.70
CA THR A 679 1.51 30.93 33.40
C THR A 679 1.61 32.44 33.53
N ASP A 680 0.74 33.13 32.78
CA ASP A 680 0.45 34.57 32.96
C ASP A 680 -1.04 34.82 33.27
N ASP A 681 -1.75 33.80 33.81
CA ASP A 681 -3.17 33.76 34.12
C ASP A 681 -4.08 33.65 32.86
N SER A 682 -3.63 34.05 31.69
CA SER A 682 -4.38 33.91 30.43
C SER A 682 -3.97 32.68 29.60
N VAL A 683 -2.72 32.27 29.79
CA VAL A 683 -2.06 31.20 29.06
C VAL A 683 -1.27 30.31 30.02
N VAL A 684 -1.26 29.03 29.78
CA VAL A 684 -0.38 28.05 30.42
C VAL A 684 0.59 27.53 29.39
N GLN A 685 1.88 27.68 29.62
CA GLN A 685 2.96 27.16 28.80
C GLN A 685 3.47 25.85 29.40
N PHE A 686 3.62 24.86 28.60
CA PHE A 686 4.18 23.54 28.89
C PHE A 686 5.51 23.36 28.16
N ASP A 687 6.57 23.04 28.90
CA ASP A 687 7.90 22.78 28.39
C ASP A 687 8.35 21.38 28.84
N PHE A 688 8.83 20.58 27.89
CA PHE A 688 9.35 19.25 28.15
C PHE A 688 10.77 19.16 27.59
N GLN A 689 11.67 18.58 28.35
CA GLN A 689 13.02 18.23 27.93
C GLN A 689 13.19 16.72 27.97
N PHE A 690 13.56 16.14 26.85
CA PHE A 690 13.88 14.72 26.70
C PHE A 690 15.39 14.52 26.56
N ARG A 691 15.88 13.34 26.91
CA ARG A 691 17.28 12.98 26.66
C ARG A 691 17.61 13.02 25.16
N THR A 692 16.67 12.56 24.31
CA THR A 692 16.67 12.73 22.85
C THR A 692 15.21 12.85 22.39
N LEU A 693 14.99 13.23 21.12
CA LEU A 693 13.70 13.06 20.45
C LEU A 693 13.91 12.48 19.06
N SER A 694 12.97 11.68 18.62
CA SER A 694 12.93 11.13 17.28
C SER A 694 12.23 12.08 16.33
N ASP A 695 12.76 12.22 15.12
CA ASP A 695 12.08 12.88 14.00
C ASP A 695 12.50 12.16 12.69
N PRO A 696 11.77 11.13 12.27
CA PRO A 696 12.01 10.47 11.00
C PRO A 696 11.64 11.31 9.78
N GLY A 697 10.99 12.48 9.98
CA GLY A 697 10.65 13.42 8.93
C GLY A 697 9.39 13.07 8.13
N TRP A 698 8.56 12.16 8.62
CA TRP A 698 7.27 11.82 7.97
C TRP A 698 6.26 12.94 8.14
N HIS A 699 6.26 13.59 9.32
CA HIS A 699 5.41 14.70 9.68
C HIS A 699 6.26 15.88 10.16
N PRO A 700 6.90 16.62 9.24
CA PRO A 700 7.81 17.72 9.61
C PRO A 700 7.09 18.85 10.34
N GLU A 701 5.77 18.91 10.25
CA GLU A 701 4.92 19.88 10.96
C GLU A 701 4.96 19.71 12.48
N TYR A 702 5.32 18.54 13.01
CA TYR A 702 5.37 18.32 14.46
C TYR A 702 6.73 18.69 15.07
N GLY A 703 7.82 18.50 14.31
CA GLY A 703 9.21 18.69 14.75
C GLY A 703 9.74 17.61 15.67
N PHE A 704 8.95 16.59 15.96
CA PHE A 704 9.28 15.32 16.62
C PHE A 704 8.21 14.29 16.25
N GLN A 705 8.53 13.01 16.42
CA GLN A 705 7.58 11.90 16.16
C GLN A 705 7.88 10.72 17.08
N LEU A 706 6.93 9.79 17.18
CA LEU A 706 7.05 8.53 17.91
C LEU A 706 7.15 8.65 19.43
N THR A 707 6.96 9.86 19.99
CA THR A 707 6.87 10.12 21.42
C THR A 707 5.46 10.59 21.74
N TYR A 708 4.79 9.93 22.69
CA TYR A 708 3.45 10.27 23.15
C TYR A 708 3.45 10.64 24.61
N ILE A 709 2.77 11.74 24.96
CA ILE A 709 2.77 12.28 26.31
C ILE A 709 1.32 12.47 26.75
N ALA A 710 1.02 12.11 28.00
CA ALA A 710 -0.21 12.47 28.69
C ALA A 710 0.12 13.25 29.96
N VAL A 711 -0.45 14.44 30.13
CA VAL A 711 -0.33 15.26 31.34
C VAL A 711 -1.67 15.28 32.06
N ALA A 712 -1.81 14.46 33.07
CA ALA A 712 -2.98 14.47 33.97
C ALA A 712 -2.85 15.59 35.00
N ILE A 713 -3.88 16.43 35.13
CA ILE A 713 -3.89 17.63 35.96
C ILE A 713 -5.03 17.53 36.98
N ASP A 714 -4.65 17.37 38.26
CA ASP A 714 -5.53 17.47 39.39
C ASP A 714 -5.65 18.95 39.77
N THR A 715 -6.81 19.54 39.55
CA THR A 715 -7.07 20.97 39.74
C THR A 715 -7.72 21.29 41.07
N ASP A 716 -8.26 20.32 41.82
CA ASP A 716 -9.06 20.56 43.04
C ASP A 716 -8.54 19.86 44.32
N HIS A 717 -7.56 18.96 44.20
CA HIS A 717 -6.90 18.16 45.23
C HIS A 717 -7.84 17.30 46.08
N LYS A 718 -9.02 16.98 45.59
CA LYS A 718 -9.97 16.13 46.32
C LYS A 718 -9.77 14.67 45.94
N ALA A 719 -9.42 13.87 46.93
CA ALA A 719 -9.30 12.44 46.72
C ALA A 719 -10.63 11.83 46.22
N GLY A 720 -10.58 11.16 45.07
CA GLY A 720 -11.74 10.50 44.46
C GLY A 720 -12.64 11.44 43.65
N SER A 721 -12.33 12.76 43.50
CA SER A 721 -12.88 13.57 42.41
C SER A 721 -12.13 13.29 41.11
N GLY A 722 -12.70 13.62 39.98
CA GLY A 722 -12.03 13.42 38.69
C GLY A 722 -11.94 11.97 38.18
N ASN A 723 -11.13 11.80 37.17
CA ASN A 723 -10.85 10.49 36.53
C ASN A 723 -9.52 9.93 37.04
N ARG A 724 -9.39 8.61 36.99
CA ARG A 724 -8.14 7.90 37.34
C ARG A 724 -7.55 7.12 36.19
N ASP A 725 -8.38 6.74 35.23
CA ASP A 725 -7.94 5.95 34.08
C ASP A 725 -7.40 6.87 32.99
N ILE A 726 -6.16 6.64 32.59
CA ILE A 726 -5.55 7.34 31.46
C ILE A 726 -6.03 6.65 30.19
N GLY A 727 -6.67 7.42 29.32
CA GLY A 727 -7.16 6.97 28.02
C GLY A 727 -6.06 6.68 27.00
N HIS A 728 -6.42 6.68 25.73
CA HIS A 728 -5.49 6.59 24.62
C HIS A 728 -4.53 5.38 24.73
N ASN A 729 -5.09 4.20 25.05
CA ASN A 729 -4.35 2.94 25.17
C ASN A 729 -3.20 2.94 26.20
N ALA A 730 -3.17 3.91 27.16
CA ALA A 730 -2.12 3.95 28.18
C ALA A 730 -2.11 2.71 29.10
N ARG A 731 -3.29 2.13 29.36
CA ARG A 731 -3.50 1.03 30.34
C ARG A 731 -2.90 1.40 31.70
N TYR A 732 -3.02 2.66 32.09
CA TYR A 732 -2.47 3.20 33.32
C TYR A 732 -3.59 3.79 34.18
N ARG A 733 -3.59 3.44 35.46
CA ARG A 733 -4.56 3.94 36.42
C ARG A 733 -3.88 4.66 37.57
N LEU A 734 -4.24 5.95 37.77
CA LEU A 734 -3.70 6.75 38.83
C LEU A 734 -4.20 6.31 40.21
N PRO A 735 -3.40 6.54 41.31
CA PRO A 735 -3.85 6.42 42.68
C PRO A 735 -5.03 7.35 42.95
N ALA A 736 -5.85 7.03 43.98
CA ALA A 736 -7.07 7.79 44.26
C ALA A 736 -6.81 9.25 44.72
N ASP A 737 -5.65 9.52 45.28
CA ASP A 737 -5.20 10.86 45.68
C ASP A 737 -4.56 11.67 44.56
N ARG A 738 -4.54 11.12 43.32
CA ARG A 738 -4.02 11.73 42.08
C ARG A 738 -5.04 11.71 40.97
N ALA A 739 -6.35 11.56 41.31
CA ALA A 739 -7.40 11.70 40.32
C ALA A 739 -7.32 13.08 39.65
N TYR A 740 -7.65 13.15 38.34
CA TYR A 740 -7.48 14.37 37.53
C TYR A 740 -8.81 14.86 36.97
N GLU A 741 -8.97 16.17 36.81
CA GLU A 741 -10.10 16.78 36.11
C GLU A 741 -9.79 17.11 34.68
N ARG A 742 -8.52 17.32 34.34
CA ARG A 742 -8.07 17.67 32.99
C ARG A 742 -6.90 16.79 32.61
N ILE A 743 -6.87 16.45 31.34
CA ILE A 743 -5.71 15.75 30.74
C ILE A 743 -5.34 16.39 29.40
N VAL A 744 -4.05 16.55 29.18
CA VAL A 744 -3.49 17.05 27.92
C VAL A 744 -2.71 15.90 27.26
N TYR A 745 -3.11 15.52 26.08
CA TYR A 745 -2.40 14.55 25.25
C TYR A 745 -1.58 15.28 24.19
N ILE A 746 -0.35 14.84 24.01
CA ILE A 746 0.61 15.41 23.06
C ILE A 746 1.21 14.29 22.21
N GLY A 747 1.11 14.43 20.89
CA GLY A 747 1.66 13.53 19.89
C GLY A 747 1.74 14.27 18.55
N GLY A 748 1.01 13.83 17.53
CA GLY A 748 0.84 14.58 16.28
C GLY A 748 -0.04 15.83 16.39
N GLY A 749 -0.16 16.38 17.59
CA GLY A 749 -0.94 17.57 17.95
C GLY A 749 -1.06 17.70 19.45
N VAL A 750 -1.98 18.53 19.92
CA VAL A 750 -2.29 18.71 21.35
C VAL A 750 -3.79 18.64 21.56
N ARG A 751 -4.26 17.81 22.49
CA ARG A 751 -5.69 17.66 22.83
C ARG A 751 -5.90 17.83 24.32
N ILE A 752 -6.92 18.59 24.69
CA ILE A 752 -7.35 18.79 26.08
C ILE A 752 -8.67 18.05 26.28
N GLU A 753 -8.75 17.22 27.33
CA GLU A 753 -9.96 16.46 27.65
C GLU A 753 -10.41 16.67 29.10
N ASP A 754 -11.73 16.53 29.29
CA ASP A 754 -12.40 16.34 30.58
C ASP A 754 -13.19 15.04 30.53
N ARG A 755 -12.76 14.02 31.27
CA ARG A 755 -13.45 12.71 31.39
C ARG A 755 -13.78 12.07 30.04
N GLY A 756 -12.84 12.12 29.10
CA GLY A 756 -12.99 11.58 27.75
C GLY A 756 -13.77 12.49 26.78
N SER A 757 -14.23 13.68 27.23
CA SER A 757 -14.82 14.68 26.34
C SER A 757 -13.74 15.68 25.90
N VAL A 758 -13.53 15.83 24.61
CA VAL A 758 -12.57 16.79 24.07
C VAL A 758 -13.06 18.21 24.29
N LEU A 759 -12.24 19.02 24.94
CA LEU A 759 -12.51 20.43 25.20
C LEU A 759 -11.93 21.35 24.14
N ALA A 760 -10.74 21.03 23.62
CA ALA A 760 -10.08 21.73 22.53
C ALA A 760 -8.97 20.86 21.95
N GLU A 761 -8.65 21.09 20.68
CA GLU A 761 -7.59 20.37 19.98
C GLU A 761 -6.80 21.29 19.08
N TYR A 762 -5.51 21.03 18.95
CA TYR A 762 -4.63 21.63 17.97
C TYR A 762 -4.05 20.52 17.09
N LEU A 763 -4.22 20.67 15.78
CA LEU A 763 -3.58 19.82 14.77
C LEU A 763 -2.66 20.70 13.92
N PRO A 764 -1.33 20.48 13.96
CA PRO A 764 -0.38 21.25 13.16
C PRO A 764 -0.64 21.09 11.66
N VAL A 765 -0.62 22.21 10.95
CA VAL A 765 -0.71 22.24 9.48
C VAL A 765 0.45 23.06 8.94
N LEU A 766 1.12 22.55 7.90
CA LEU A 766 2.20 23.27 7.23
C LEU A 766 1.66 24.58 6.60
N GLY A 767 2.32 25.69 6.89
CA GLY A 767 1.96 27.03 6.38
C GLY A 767 2.95 28.10 6.84
N ASP A 768 2.80 29.31 6.32
CA ASP A 768 3.77 30.42 6.55
C ASP A 768 3.93 30.83 8.03
N GLU A 769 2.88 30.64 8.85
CA GLU A 769 2.91 30.95 10.29
C GLU A 769 3.19 29.71 11.16
N HIS A 770 3.47 28.55 10.53
CA HIS A 770 3.64 27.31 11.28
C HIS A 770 4.98 27.26 12.01
N ARG A 771 4.94 26.84 13.30
CA ARG A 771 6.11 26.43 14.07
C ARG A 771 5.86 25.06 14.68
N PRO A 772 6.82 24.13 14.58
CA PRO A 772 6.69 22.81 15.20
C PRO A 772 6.52 22.92 16.72
N LEU A 773 5.75 21.97 17.30
CA LEU A 773 5.61 21.82 18.75
C LEU A 773 6.93 21.41 19.40
N GLY A 774 7.74 20.61 18.70
CA GLY A 774 9.00 20.10 19.19
C GLY A 774 10.20 20.44 18.32
N THR A 775 11.38 20.23 18.90
CA THR A 775 12.66 20.36 18.23
C THR A 775 13.52 19.13 18.57
N ALA A 776 13.54 18.15 17.66
CA ALA A 776 14.26 16.90 17.90
C ALA A 776 15.78 17.09 18.14
N SER A 777 16.39 18.10 17.51
CA SER A 777 17.82 18.40 17.69
C SER A 777 18.20 18.88 19.10
N THR A 778 17.27 19.51 19.81
CA THR A 778 17.44 19.96 21.21
C THR A 778 16.75 19.07 22.22
N GLY A 779 15.91 18.11 21.76
CA GLY A 779 15.16 17.25 22.65
C GLY A 779 14.00 17.97 23.36
N THR A 780 13.51 19.10 22.82
CA THR A 780 12.51 19.95 23.49
C THR A 780 11.15 19.88 22.81
N ILE A 781 10.07 19.92 23.62
CA ILE A 781 8.70 20.19 23.18
C ILE A 781 8.19 21.37 24.00
N SER A 782 7.61 22.39 23.34
CA SER A 782 7.11 23.59 24.02
C SER A 782 5.90 24.15 23.28
N PHE A 783 4.85 24.43 24.03
CA PHE A 783 3.62 25.06 23.54
C PHE A 783 2.84 25.76 24.64
N SER A 784 1.88 26.59 24.23
CA SER A 784 0.98 27.31 25.12
C SER A 784 -0.46 26.87 24.92
N LEU A 785 -1.26 26.88 25.97
CA LEU A 785 -2.70 26.60 25.94
C LEU A 785 -3.47 27.71 26.70
N PRO A 786 -4.65 28.17 26.19
CA PRO A 786 -5.48 29.10 26.91
C PRO A 786 -5.98 28.53 28.25
N THR A 787 -5.86 29.29 29.35
CA THR A 787 -6.27 28.85 30.70
C THR A 787 -7.77 28.55 30.80
N GLN A 788 -8.61 29.09 29.92
CA GLN A 788 -10.06 28.87 29.91
C GLN A 788 -10.48 27.38 29.76
N TYR A 789 -9.62 26.51 29.27
CA TYR A 789 -9.91 25.08 29.13
C TYR A 789 -9.59 24.26 30.37
N PHE A 790 -8.96 24.90 31.36
CA PHE A 790 -8.60 24.28 32.65
C PHE A 790 -9.52 24.78 33.76
N GLY A 791 -9.55 24.07 34.87
CA GLY A 791 -10.23 24.50 36.08
C GLY A 791 -9.24 24.93 37.17
N GLY A 792 -9.71 25.65 38.16
CA GLY A 792 -8.88 26.11 39.27
C GLY A 792 -7.81 27.13 38.87
N ARG A 793 -6.85 27.34 39.78
CA ARG A 793 -5.71 28.26 39.56
C ARG A 793 -4.47 27.44 39.25
N PRO A 794 -3.71 27.77 38.20
CA PRO A 794 -2.50 27.01 37.83
C PRO A 794 -1.52 26.80 38.99
N ASP A 795 -1.37 27.78 39.85
CA ASP A 795 -0.50 27.75 41.05
C ASP A 795 -0.87 26.67 42.07
N THR A 796 -2.04 26.01 41.89
CA THR A 796 -2.50 24.99 42.85
C THR A 796 -2.53 23.58 42.22
N TRP A 797 -2.18 23.43 40.98
CA TRP A 797 -2.33 22.16 40.27
C TRP A 797 -1.30 21.11 40.68
N ARG A 798 -1.68 19.84 40.59
CA ARG A 798 -0.81 18.67 40.65
C ARG A 798 -0.74 18.03 39.27
N PHE A 799 0.45 17.55 38.92
CA PHE A 799 0.69 16.98 37.60
C PHE A 799 1.17 15.53 37.74
N THR A 800 0.68 14.71 36.83
CA THR A 800 1.29 13.40 36.53
C THR A 800 1.55 13.35 35.03
N VAL A 801 2.81 13.30 34.65
CA VAL A 801 3.26 13.22 33.26
C VAL A 801 3.58 11.78 32.96
N LEU A 802 3.03 11.24 31.90
CA LEU A 802 3.22 9.87 31.43
C LEU A 802 3.77 9.93 30.00
N VAL A 803 4.81 9.15 29.73
CA VAL A 803 5.46 9.11 28.42
C VAL A 803 5.48 7.68 27.90
N GLY A 804 5.19 7.51 26.61
CA GLY A 804 5.28 6.24 25.92
C GLY A 804 5.56 6.42 24.43
N ALA A 805 5.72 5.31 23.73
CA ALA A 805 5.84 5.36 22.28
C ALA A 805 4.49 5.75 21.64
N GLN A 806 4.54 6.60 20.62
CA GLN A 806 3.36 6.99 19.86
C GLN A 806 2.98 5.93 18.84
N ASP A 807 1.70 5.60 18.78
CA ASP A 807 1.06 4.99 17.63
C ASP A 807 0.27 6.07 16.88
N ASP A 808 0.75 6.45 15.71
CA ASP A 808 0.10 7.39 14.81
C ASP A 808 -0.84 6.69 13.82
N HIS A 809 -0.93 5.36 13.90
CA HIS A 809 -1.73 4.51 13.01
C HIS A 809 -1.45 4.74 11.51
N GLY A 810 -0.23 5.19 11.20
CA GLY A 810 0.21 5.47 9.82
C GLY A 810 -0.28 6.81 9.27
N GLY A 811 -0.88 7.68 10.08
CA GLY A 811 -1.46 8.93 9.63
C GLY A 811 -1.20 10.14 10.51
N ALA A 812 -1.66 11.31 10.04
CA ALA A 812 -1.65 12.53 10.83
C ALA A 812 -2.69 12.48 11.94
N GLY A 813 -2.40 13.08 13.06
CA GLY A 813 -3.30 13.18 14.21
C GLY A 813 -2.57 12.99 15.53
N ILE A 814 -3.32 13.07 16.62
CA ILE A 814 -2.76 12.96 17.99
C ILE A 814 -2.11 11.60 18.23
N GLY A 815 -2.72 10.51 17.74
CA GLY A 815 -2.28 9.14 18.04
C GLY A 815 -2.66 8.67 19.45
N ASP A 816 -2.03 7.59 19.88
CA ASP A 816 -2.18 7.02 21.23
C ASP A 816 -0.89 6.35 21.74
N PHE A 817 -0.93 5.76 22.93
CA PHE A 817 0.17 4.96 23.45
C PHE A 817 0.29 3.64 22.68
N ARG A 818 1.41 3.43 22.04
CA ARG A 818 1.74 2.18 21.33
C ARG A 818 1.86 1.02 22.30
N SER A 819 1.33 -0.13 21.93
CA SER A 819 1.33 -1.33 22.78
C SER A 819 2.74 -1.81 23.12
N VAL A 820 2.92 -2.25 24.34
CA VAL A 820 4.08 -3.01 24.80
C VAL A 820 3.68 -4.48 24.85
N GLU A 821 4.45 -5.35 24.21
CA GLU A 821 4.21 -6.77 24.10
C GLU A 821 5.20 -7.58 24.97
N ALA A 822 5.05 -8.90 25.05
CA ALA A 822 6.01 -9.75 25.77
C ALA A 822 7.41 -9.67 25.15
N GLN A 823 7.49 -9.57 23.81
CA GLN A 823 8.72 -9.39 23.05
C GLN A 823 8.61 -8.13 22.20
N ALA A 824 9.73 -7.39 22.07
CA ALA A 824 9.76 -6.23 21.20
C ALA A 824 9.64 -6.63 19.72
N GLY A 825 8.72 -5.99 19.02
CA GLY A 825 8.57 -6.03 17.58
C GLY A 825 9.14 -4.78 16.90
N GLU A 826 8.98 -4.68 15.59
CA GLU A 826 9.45 -3.51 14.84
C GLU A 826 8.83 -2.23 15.39
N TRP A 827 7.54 -2.23 15.64
CA TRP A 827 6.79 -1.06 16.11
C TRP A 827 6.33 -1.17 17.57
N ASN A 828 6.17 -2.35 18.13
CA ASN A 828 5.72 -2.56 19.50
C ASN A 828 6.89 -2.74 20.46
N GLY A 829 6.80 -2.13 21.63
CA GLY A 829 7.76 -2.35 22.70
C GLY A 829 7.71 -3.78 23.25
N GLY A 830 8.75 -4.19 23.98
CA GLY A 830 8.84 -5.50 24.62
C GLY A 830 8.97 -5.41 26.12
N GLY A 831 8.85 -6.58 26.79
CA GLY A 831 9.09 -6.72 28.22
C GLY A 831 7.83 -6.71 29.08
N ARG A 832 6.64 -6.73 28.49
CA ARG A 832 5.37 -6.93 29.23
C ARG A 832 5.39 -8.29 29.91
N ARG A 833 5.04 -8.35 31.19
CA ARG A 833 4.99 -9.56 32.01
C ARG A 833 3.58 -9.97 32.41
N SER A 834 2.64 -9.01 32.42
CA SER A 834 1.25 -9.19 32.80
C SER A 834 0.32 -8.44 31.85
N PRO A 835 -0.89 -8.93 31.58
CA PRO A 835 -1.92 -8.17 30.89
C PRO A 835 -2.26 -6.82 31.53
N GLU A 836 -2.01 -6.69 32.85
CA GLU A 836 -2.26 -5.49 33.64
C GLU A 836 -1.14 -4.42 33.49
N ASP A 837 0.01 -4.77 32.92
CA ASP A 837 1.10 -3.83 32.73
C ASP A 837 0.70 -2.72 31.73
N SER A 838 1.06 -1.47 32.05
CA SER A 838 0.75 -0.29 31.23
C SER A 838 1.53 -0.27 29.89
N ASN A 839 1.19 0.68 29.03
CA ASN A 839 1.97 1.00 27.82
C ASN A 839 2.88 2.24 28.04
N VAL A 840 3.11 2.60 29.32
CA VAL A 840 3.87 3.79 29.73
C VAL A 840 5.30 3.40 30.08
N TYR A 841 6.27 4.13 29.56
CA TYR A 841 7.70 3.91 29.75
C TYR A 841 8.29 4.74 30.89
N ASP A 842 7.78 5.98 31.04
CA ASP A 842 8.30 6.94 32.01
C ASP A 842 7.16 7.70 32.69
N VAL A 843 7.30 8.03 33.99
CA VAL A 843 6.26 8.67 34.81
C VAL A 843 6.88 9.68 35.77
N LEU A 844 6.59 10.96 35.58
CA LEU A 844 6.93 12.03 36.50
C LEU A 844 5.72 12.51 37.29
N VAL A 845 5.83 12.55 38.59
CA VAL A 845 4.82 13.08 39.52
C VAL A 845 5.30 14.35 40.22
N THR A 846 4.55 15.45 40.08
CA THR A 846 4.94 16.72 40.67
C THR A 846 3.69 17.57 41.09
N GLN A 847 3.90 18.69 41.73
CA GLN A 847 2.85 19.67 42.11
C GLN A 847 3.41 21.09 41.98
N ALA A 848 2.49 22.06 41.82
CA ALA A 848 2.81 23.48 41.84
C ALA A 848 3.61 23.87 43.11
N GLU A 849 4.71 24.56 42.93
CA GLU A 849 5.48 25.11 44.04
C GLU A 849 4.84 26.46 44.43
N HIS A 850 4.30 26.56 45.65
CA HIS A 850 3.80 27.83 46.14
C HIS A 850 4.94 28.85 46.17
N ALA A 851 4.87 29.83 45.27
CA ALA A 851 5.75 30.99 45.37
C ALA A 851 5.54 31.65 46.75
N HIS A 852 6.47 31.43 47.67
CA HIS A 852 6.49 32.17 48.91
C HIS A 852 6.67 33.68 48.54
N LYS A 853 5.55 34.43 48.57
CA LYS A 853 5.62 35.87 48.61
C LYS A 853 6.44 36.27 49.84
N LYS A 854 7.65 36.74 49.59
CA LYS A 854 8.32 37.66 50.51
C LYS A 854 7.84 39.07 50.27
#